data_9412746ddaac4117cf461ed342e16331
#
_entry.id   9412746ddaac4117cf461ed342e16331
#
_cell.length_a   1.000
_cell.length_b   1.000
_cell.length_c   1.000
_cell.angle_alpha   90.00
_cell.angle_beta   90.00
_cell.angle_gamma   90.00
#
_symmetry.space_group_name_H-M   'P 1'
#
loop_
_entity.id
_entity.type
_entity.pdbx_description
1 polymer ?
#
loop_
_entity_poly.entity_id
_entity_poly.type
_entity_poly.pdbx_seq_one_letter_code
_entity_poly.pdbx_strand_id
1 'polypeptide(L)'
;MKRFFAFLLIGALLFTACAAQTANAEKQPATAAPASTQAAASQESTPTAALTDPTDAARETTDAFSITTDNGAVSASGSVYTITAAGEYTIGGALSDGQIVVDAGEEDEVKLLLNNASITCTTDAPILVKNAGEVTVKTEKNTYNTVSDLRTGGASAASEENYDAAIYAACDLKLTGSGTLIVTSTYDNGVKSKDDLSVKNMTLKVTAVGNALKGNDSVEIKSGALMLTSTASDGIKTENTDVSSKGNQRGTVTISGGQVDIYAACDAIHAAYNVEISDEESCIVNLYTTSYASESTAAAGTEQYLIVPSSLYSEDYEYYVYLYNEDDAAGAWVKCTYDTMVYSGRTAYYGLAYRTSGSYQNLLWNLVPAGTAPDGTNYVAASTGETVNGSMNAYLITSISSGVIAGDWVQLSSGSGNSNKTTYSAKGIKAANEILITGGAISVYAMDDGLHANGGDALENGAAGLGNVTISGGTLSITSADDGIHADGALTIDDGTVAVVDSHEGLEGNVITINGGAISVYGDDDGINACSGSATPLLTINGGSLTVTTPSGDTDAIDSNGNFSMTGGAVLVRGGTQMGNMAGSVDVDGSITVSGGTIAAFGGICQIPSNGSVNTYVSNGTSFAAGDYQLKDASGNVLFSFTLDTGYSSCWIALEAFVLGSSYTLEKDGTIVLNWTQSSNTEGATGNYGGFGGKGGFGGHGGWGGRR
;
A
#
# COMPACT_ATOMS: atom_id res chain seq x y z
N MET A 1 20.48 -63.96 -5.69
CA MET A 1 20.08 -64.69 -6.94
C MET A 1 18.99 -63.84 -7.61
N LYS A 2 19.35 -63.26 -8.81
CA LYS A 2 18.51 -62.97 -10.00
C LYS A 2 17.22 -62.14 -9.78
N ARG A 3 16.90 -61.09 -10.50
CA ARG A 3 17.30 -60.61 -11.86
C ARG A 3 16.90 -59.13 -12.01
N PHE A 4 17.75 -58.39 -12.68
CA PHE A 4 17.50 -57.14 -13.39
C PHE A 4 16.39 -57.27 -14.46
N PHE A 5 15.60 -56.20 -14.70
CA PHE A 5 15.10 -55.85 -16.02
C PHE A 5 15.09 -54.34 -16.18
N ALA A 6 15.98 -53.89 -17.06
CA ALA A 6 15.93 -52.52 -17.63
C ALA A 6 15.04 -52.55 -18.87
N PHE A 7 14.21 -51.49 -19.06
CA PHE A 7 13.61 -51.21 -20.37
C PHE A 7 14.09 -49.86 -20.83
N LEU A 8 14.92 -49.93 -21.88
CA LEU A 8 15.35 -48.83 -22.70
C LEU A 8 14.32 -48.68 -23.84
N LEU A 9 13.71 -47.46 -24.02
CA LEU A 9 12.93 -47.20 -25.24
C LEU A 9 13.54 -45.99 -25.95
N ILE A 10 14.16 -46.24 -27.07
CA ILE A 10 14.70 -45.27 -28.04
C ILE A 10 13.54 -44.84 -28.94
N GLY A 11 13.23 -43.54 -28.95
CA GLY A 11 12.31 -42.94 -29.90
C GLY A 11 13.08 -42.04 -30.85
N ALA A 12 13.07 -42.40 -32.11
CA ALA A 12 13.84 -41.79 -33.21
C ALA A 12 13.29 -40.39 -33.57
N LEU A 13 14.20 -39.42 -33.70
CA LEU A 13 13.95 -38.13 -34.36
C LEU A 13 13.85 -38.35 -35.89
N LEU A 14 12.73 -37.95 -36.46
CA LEU A 14 12.60 -37.76 -37.91
C LEU A 14 12.87 -36.29 -38.22
N PHE A 15 14.03 -36.00 -38.79
CA PHE A 15 14.32 -34.75 -39.50
C PHE A 15 13.70 -34.83 -40.89
N THR A 16 12.71 -33.98 -41.20
CA THR A 16 12.38 -33.65 -42.59
C THR A 16 12.99 -32.30 -42.95
N ALA A 17 14.02 -32.33 -43.76
CA ALA A 17 14.55 -31.17 -44.43
C ALA A 17 13.52 -30.70 -45.47
N CYS A 18 13.13 -29.45 -45.42
CA CYS A 18 12.43 -28.76 -46.50
C CYS A 18 13.32 -27.65 -47.07
N ALA A 19 13.50 -27.71 -48.37
CA ALA A 19 14.42 -26.89 -49.13
C ALA A 19 14.07 -25.40 -49.10
N ALA A 20 15.09 -24.55 -49.05
CA ALA A 20 15.01 -23.12 -49.23
C ALA A 20 14.50 -22.74 -50.61
N GLN A 21 13.40 -22.02 -50.69
CA GLN A 21 13.11 -21.13 -51.83
C GLN A 21 13.27 -19.70 -51.36
N THR A 22 14.27 -19.05 -51.90
CA THR A 22 14.49 -17.60 -51.82
C THR A 22 13.39 -16.89 -52.59
N ALA A 23 12.45 -16.28 -51.89
CA ALA A 23 11.61 -15.24 -52.44
C ALA A 23 11.99 -13.91 -51.77
N ASN A 24 12.51 -12.98 -52.59
CA ASN A 24 12.63 -11.58 -52.22
C ASN A 24 11.22 -11.04 -51.89
N ALA A 25 10.92 -10.83 -50.62
CA ALA A 25 9.78 -10.02 -50.19
C ALA A 25 10.34 -8.64 -49.77
N GLU A 26 9.96 -7.63 -50.53
CA GLU A 26 10.13 -6.23 -50.17
C GLU A 26 9.54 -6.03 -48.79
N LYS A 27 10.33 -5.42 -47.89
CA LYS A 27 9.93 -5.02 -46.55
C LYS A 27 8.92 -3.89 -46.70
N GLN A 28 7.63 -4.23 -46.62
CA GLN A 28 6.56 -3.26 -46.41
C GLN A 28 6.74 -2.70 -45.00
N PRO A 29 6.75 -1.38 -44.79
CA PRO A 29 6.82 -0.83 -43.43
C PRO A 29 5.59 -1.29 -42.65
N ALA A 30 5.84 -1.83 -41.48
CA ALA A 30 4.78 -2.16 -40.52
C ALA A 30 3.99 -0.87 -40.22
N THR A 31 2.74 -0.84 -40.65
CA THR A 31 1.80 0.17 -40.19
C THR A 31 1.64 -0.03 -38.68
N ALA A 32 2.23 0.86 -37.92
CA ALA A 32 1.94 0.97 -36.50
C ALA A 32 0.42 1.13 -36.32
N ALA A 33 -0.19 0.25 -35.57
CA ALA A 33 -1.53 0.46 -35.06
C ALA A 33 -1.57 1.81 -34.33
N PRO A 34 -2.61 2.62 -34.46
CA PRO A 34 -2.71 3.84 -33.70
C PRO A 34 -2.76 3.46 -32.22
N ALA A 35 -1.69 3.79 -31.48
CA ALA A 35 -1.71 3.78 -30.05
C ALA A 35 -2.79 4.78 -29.60
N SER A 36 -3.86 4.29 -29.01
CA SER A 36 -4.79 5.14 -28.27
C SER A 36 -4.09 5.54 -26.97
N THR A 37 -3.17 6.48 -27.05
CA THR A 37 -2.54 7.12 -25.90
C THR A 37 -3.50 8.18 -25.38
N GLN A 38 -4.45 7.76 -24.58
CA GLN A 38 -5.06 8.64 -23.60
C GLN A 38 -4.11 8.57 -22.40
N ALA A 39 -3.43 9.68 -22.07
CA ALA A 39 -2.80 9.82 -20.78
C ALA A 39 -3.88 9.51 -19.74
N ALA A 40 -3.60 8.59 -18.84
CA ALA A 40 -4.52 8.25 -17.77
C ALA A 40 -4.84 9.57 -17.05
N ALA A 41 -6.09 10.00 -17.16
CA ALA A 41 -6.62 10.98 -16.23
C ALA A 41 -6.43 10.33 -14.84
N SER A 42 -5.99 11.10 -13.87
CA SER A 42 -5.95 10.69 -12.48
C SER A 42 -7.32 10.11 -12.14
N GLN A 43 -7.51 8.81 -12.28
CA GLN A 43 -8.64 8.13 -11.71
C GLN A 43 -8.30 8.03 -10.24
N GLU A 44 -8.93 8.88 -9.43
CA GLU A 44 -9.20 8.51 -8.06
C GLU A 44 -9.86 7.12 -8.14
N SER A 45 -9.10 6.08 -7.84
CA SER A 45 -9.67 4.75 -7.67
C SER A 45 -10.49 4.83 -6.40
N THR A 46 -11.80 4.94 -6.54
CA THR A 46 -12.71 4.83 -5.41
C THR A 46 -12.36 3.53 -4.69
N PRO A 47 -12.03 3.56 -3.38
CA PRO A 47 -11.74 2.35 -2.64
C PRO A 47 -12.85 1.33 -2.89
N THR A 48 -12.49 0.09 -3.14
CA THR A 48 -13.48 -0.97 -3.29
C THR A 48 -14.32 -1.01 -2.02
N ALA A 49 -15.65 -1.05 -2.13
CA ALA A 49 -16.54 -0.94 -1.00
C ALA A 49 -16.11 -1.90 0.13
N ALA A 50 -15.90 -1.34 1.33
CA ALA A 50 -15.52 -2.12 2.50
C ALA A 50 -16.57 -3.20 2.83
N LEU A 51 -16.12 -4.28 3.44
CA LEU A 51 -17.01 -5.35 3.90
C LEU A 51 -18.01 -4.82 4.93
N THR A 52 -19.24 -5.32 4.85
CA THR A 52 -20.23 -5.08 5.90
C THR A 52 -19.83 -5.80 7.18
N ASP A 53 -19.88 -5.11 8.32
CA ASP A 53 -19.53 -5.71 9.61
C ASP A 53 -20.44 -6.89 9.95
N PRO A 54 -19.92 -8.11 10.06
CA PRO A 54 -20.74 -9.28 10.38
C PRO A 54 -21.33 -9.25 11.79
N THR A 55 -20.84 -8.40 12.71
CA THR A 55 -21.43 -8.22 14.04
C THR A 55 -22.78 -7.52 14.01
N ASP A 56 -23.13 -6.81 12.95
CA ASP A 56 -24.45 -6.20 12.81
C ASP A 56 -25.60 -7.25 12.70
N ALA A 57 -25.23 -8.50 12.38
CA ALA A 57 -26.13 -9.65 12.33
C ALA A 57 -26.01 -10.56 13.56
N ALA A 58 -25.39 -10.08 14.65
CA ALA A 58 -25.11 -10.86 15.85
C ALA A 58 -26.37 -11.55 16.40
N ARG A 59 -26.25 -12.83 16.65
CA ARG A 59 -27.26 -13.64 17.31
C ARG A 59 -26.59 -14.26 18.55
N GLU A 60 -26.93 -13.76 19.72
CA GLU A 60 -26.50 -14.43 20.95
C GLU A 60 -27.19 -15.80 21.04
N THR A 61 -26.40 -16.86 21.22
CA THR A 61 -26.94 -18.16 21.56
C THR A 61 -27.10 -18.27 23.07
N THR A 62 -28.28 -18.75 23.51
CA THR A 62 -28.58 -19.07 24.89
C THR A 62 -28.65 -20.56 25.12
N ASP A 63 -28.40 -21.38 24.11
CA ASP A 63 -28.44 -22.83 24.18
C ASP A 63 -27.31 -23.35 25.08
N ALA A 64 -27.57 -24.45 25.77
CA ALA A 64 -26.58 -25.10 26.58
C ALA A 64 -25.41 -25.59 25.76
N PHE A 65 -24.19 -25.35 26.23
CA PHE A 65 -22.97 -25.81 25.53
C PHE A 65 -22.93 -27.33 25.39
N SER A 66 -22.54 -27.78 24.22
CA SER A 66 -22.40 -29.22 23.92
C SER A 66 -21.31 -29.48 22.90
N ILE A 67 -20.61 -30.61 23.05
CA ILE A 67 -19.75 -31.22 22.03
C ILE A 67 -20.33 -32.59 21.72
N THR A 68 -20.62 -32.86 20.45
CA THR A 68 -21.07 -34.16 19.96
C THR A 68 -20.07 -34.76 19.00
N THR A 69 -19.81 -36.06 19.14
CA THR A 69 -18.89 -36.80 18.29
C THR A 69 -19.28 -38.28 18.26
N ASP A 70 -18.90 -39.00 17.23
CA ASP A 70 -19.17 -40.44 17.08
C ASP A 70 -18.15 -41.33 17.80
N ASN A 71 -16.96 -40.82 18.14
CA ASN A 71 -15.87 -41.58 18.72
C ASN A 71 -15.78 -41.54 20.26
N GLY A 72 -16.53 -40.65 20.91
CA GLY A 72 -16.54 -40.52 22.39
C GLY A 72 -15.24 -40.00 23.00
N ALA A 73 -14.30 -39.48 22.22
CA ALA A 73 -12.97 -39.02 22.67
C ALA A 73 -12.98 -37.60 23.23
N VAL A 74 -13.99 -37.26 24.02
CA VAL A 74 -14.10 -35.97 24.72
C VAL A 74 -14.20 -36.25 26.22
N SER A 75 -13.36 -35.59 27.00
CA SER A 75 -13.45 -35.57 28.46
C SER A 75 -13.70 -34.14 28.95
N ALA A 76 -14.44 -33.99 30.07
CA ALA A 76 -14.71 -32.67 30.66
C ALA A 76 -14.21 -32.64 32.10
N SER A 77 -13.53 -31.54 32.45
CA SER A 77 -13.12 -31.22 33.82
C SER A 77 -13.52 -29.77 34.11
N GLY A 78 -14.63 -29.60 34.83
CA GLY A 78 -15.24 -28.27 34.97
C GLY A 78 -15.73 -27.75 33.64
N SER A 79 -15.26 -26.56 33.24
CA SER A 79 -15.54 -25.93 31.95
C SER A 79 -14.44 -26.15 30.89
N VAL A 80 -13.49 -27.07 31.15
CA VAL A 80 -12.45 -27.46 30.17
C VAL A 80 -12.84 -28.78 29.51
N TYR A 81 -12.95 -28.77 28.19
CA TYR A 81 -13.28 -29.93 27.36
C TYR A 81 -12.05 -30.35 26.54
N THR A 82 -11.54 -31.59 26.81
CA THR A 82 -10.35 -32.09 26.14
C THR A 82 -10.71 -33.16 25.10
N ILE A 83 -10.27 -32.95 23.87
CA ILE A 83 -10.39 -33.81 22.71
C ILE A 83 -9.06 -34.58 22.57
N THR A 84 -9.08 -35.90 22.52
CA THR A 84 -7.87 -36.76 22.62
C THR A 84 -7.66 -37.71 21.44
N ALA A 85 -8.44 -37.58 20.36
CA ALA A 85 -8.29 -38.41 19.19
C ALA A 85 -8.74 -37.72 17.91
N ALA A 86 -8.29 -38.25 16.76
CA ALA A 86 -8.77 -37.83 15.44
C ALA A 86 -10.30 -37.98 15.36
N GLY A 87 -10.94 -37.10 14.58
CA GLY A 87 -12.36 -37.16 14.32
C GLY A 87 -13.02 -35.82 14.13
N GLU A 88 -14.36 -35.86 14.03
CA GLU A 88 -15.19 -34.70 13.84
C GLU A 88 -15.99 -34.42 15.12
N TYR A 89 -15.98 -33.16 15.56
CA TYR A 89 -16.55 -32.71 16.82
C TYR A 89 -17.47 -31.52 16.56
N THR A 90 -18.77 -31.71 16.63
CA THR A 90 -19.75 -30.63 16.47
C THR A 90 -19.92 -29.89 17.80
N ILE A 91 -19.68 -28.59 17.78
CA ILE A 91 -19.65 -27.71 18.95
C ILE A 91 -20.76 -26.68 18.80
N GLY A 92 -21.62 -26.56 19.78
CA GLY A 92 -22.73 -25.59 19.80
C GLY A 92 -23.06 -25.12 21.21
N GLY A 93 -23.88 -24.04 21.26
CA GLY A 93 -24.29 -23.42 22.51
C GLY A 93 -23.23 -22.53 23.15
N ALA A 94 -23.53 -22.00 24.36
CA ALA A 94 -22.69 -21.01 25.01
C ALA A 94 -21.84 -21.60 26.13
N LEU A 95 -20.51 -21.46 26.02
CA LEU A 95 -19.52 -21.69 27.06
C LEU A 95 -19.03 -20.34 27.58
N SER A 96 -19.61 -19.88 28.67
CA SER A 96 -19.46 -18.48 29.18
C SER A 96 -18.08 -18.19 29.80
N ASP A 97 -17.40 -19.22 30.35
CA ASP A 97 -16.02 -19.14 30.80
C ASP A 97 -15.45 -20.57 30.82
N GLY A 98 -14.72 -20.91 29.74
CA GLY A 98 -14.19 -22.26 29.59
C GLY A 98 -13.37 -22.41 28.32
N GLN A 99 -12.88 -23.64 28.08
CA GLN A 99 -11.86 -23.93 27.10
C GLN A 99 -12.15 -25.23 26.35
N ILE A 100 -11.82 -25.26 25.06
CA ILE A 100 -11.68 -26.47 24.25
C ILE A 100 -10.20 -26.72 24.06
N VAL A 101 -9.71 -27.87 24.53
CA VAL A 101 -8.33 -28.31 24.36
C VAL A 101 -8.31 -29.48 23.39
N VAL A 102 -7.49 -29.41 22.36
CA VAL A 102 -7.15 -30.55 21.50
C VAL A 102 -5.75 -31.03 21.90
N ASP A 103 -5.70 -32.30 22.39
CA ASP A 103 -4.47 -32.97 22.77
C ASP A 103 -4.54 -34.42 22.24
N ALA A 104 -4.44 -34.55 20.92
CA ALA A 104 -4.57 -35.77 20.15
C ALA A 104 -3.17 -36.31 19.73
N GLY A 105 -3.11 -37.30 18.88
CA GLY A 105 -1.83 -37.83 18.35
C GLY A 105 -1.22 -36.87 17.32
N GLU A 106 0.11 -36.88 17.18
CA GLU A 106 0.88 -36.04 16.24
C GLU A 106 0.51 -36.25 14.76
N GLU A 107 -0.15 -37.33 14.41
CA GLU A 107 -0.62 -37.64 13.05
C GLU A 107 -2.17 -37.51 12.95
N ASP A 108 -2.84 -37.11 14.03
CA ASP A 108 -4.30 -37.09 14.10
C ASP A 108 -4.86 -35.82 13.42
N GLU A 109 -5.85 -35.97 12.54
CA GLU A 109 -6.64 -34.90 11.99
C GLU A 109 -7.89 -34.67 12.85
N VAL A 110 -8.05 -33.47 13.39
CA VAL A 110 -9.19 -33.08 14.23
C VAL A 110 -10.01 -31.97 13.54
N LYS A 111 -11.34 -32.16 13.43
CA LYS A 111 -12.26 -31.15 12.88
C LYS A 111 -13.20 -30.65 13.95
N LEU A 112 -13.14 -29.36 14.23
CA LEU A 112 -14.06 -28.66 15.12
C LEU A 112 -15.14 -27.98 14.27
N LEU A 113 -16.37 -28.53 14.27
CA LEU A 113 -17.51 -28.02 13.53
C LEU A 113 -18.30 -27.05 14.42
N LEU A 114 -18.17 -25.76 14.20
CA LEU A 114 -18.86 -24.73 14.95
C LEU A 114 -20.30 -24.53 14.41
N ASN A 115 -21.28 -24.78 15.26
CA ASN A 115 -22.71 -24.67 14.97
C ASN A 115 -23.44 -23.80 15.97
N ASN A 116 -23.43 -22.49 15.77
CA ASN A 116 -23.89 -21.48 16.72
C ASN A 116 -23.23 -21.64 18.09
N ALA A 117 -21.90 -21.73 18.09
CA ALA A 117 -21.07 -21.82 19.27
C ALA A 117 -20.64 -20.44 19.75
N SER A 118 -20.72 -20.18 21.04
CA SER A 118 -20.14 -19.02 21.71
C SER A 118 -19.22 -19.46 22.82
N ILE A 119 -17.90 -19.24 22.62
CA ILE A 119 -16.86 -19.76 23.52
C ILE A 119 -16.10 -18.56 24.07
N THR A 120 -16.13 -18.36 25.38
CA THR A 120 -15.40 -17.30 26.09
C THR A 120 -14.50 -17.91 27.13
N CYS A 121 -13.28 -17.41 27.29
CA CYS A 121 -12.35 -17.79 28.35
C CYS A 121 -11.65 -16.54 28.90
N THR A 122 -11.54 -16.48 30.24
CA THR A 122 -10.86 -15.39 30.97
C THR A 122 -9.52 -15.80 31.56
N THR A 123 -9.11 -17.06 31.42
CA THR A 123 -7.93 -17.64 32.08
C THR A 123 -6.90 -18.21 31.12
N ASP A 124 -7.29 -18.60 29.90
CA ASP A 124 -6.41 -19.20 28.88
C ASP A 124 -7.02 -19.03 27.48
N ALA A 125 -6.38 -19.56 26.43
CA ALA A 125 -6.90 -19.59 25.07
C ALA A 125 -8.24 -20.35 25.01
N PRO A 126 -9.33 -19.74 24.52
CA PRO A 126 -10.63 -20.41 24.41
C PRO A 126 -10.61 -21.69 23.57
N ILE A 127 -9.84 -21.68 22.45
CA ILE A 127 -9.54 -22.89 21.67
C ILE A 127 -8.03 -23.07 21.65
N LEU A 128 -7.57 -24.15 22.29
CA LEU A 128 -6.17 -24.49 22.44
C LEU A 128 -5.85 -25.84 21.81
N VAL A 129 -5.06 -25.86 20.78
CA VAL A 129 -4.49 -27.10 20.20
C VAL A 129 -3.08 -27.28 20.73
N LYS A 130 -2.90 -28.24 21.65
CA LYS A 130 -1.59 -28.60 22.21
C LYS A 130 -0.85 -29.57 21.31
N ASN A 131 -1.59 -30.56 20.76
CA ASN A 131 -1.03 -31.59 19.91
C ASN A 131 -2.09 -32.13 18.94
N ALA A 132 -1.75 -32.19 17.66
CA ALA A 132 -2.46 -32.84 16.56
C ALA A 132 -1.56 -32.81 15.32
N GLY A 133 -1.86 -33.60 14.29
CA GLY A 133 -1.23 -33.45 12.97
C GLY A 133 -1.79 -32.22 12.22
N GLU A 134 -3.09 -32.03 12.26
CA GLU A 134 -3.78 -30.89 11.65
C GLU A 134 -5.09 -30.62 12.38
N VAL A 135 -5.43 -29.34 12.56
CA VAL A 135 -6.75 -28.95 13.06
C VAL A 135 -7.50 -28.09 12.05
N THR A 136 -8.73 -28.48 11.76
CA THR A 136 -9.66 -27.67 10.97
C THR A 136 -10.76 -27.10 11.89
N VAL A 137 -10.86 -25.77 11.97
CA VAL A 137 -12.02 -25.07 12.53
C VAL A 137 -12.97 -24.71 11.40
N LYS A 138 -14.14 -25.34 11.37
CA LYS A 138 -15.12 -25.17 10.31
C LYS A 138 -16.44 -24.61 10.84
N THR A 139 -16.92 -23.53 10.24
CA THR A 139 -18.26 -23.00 10.54
C THR A 139 -19.34 -23.70 9.69
N GLU A 140 -20.40 -24.15 10.32
CA GLU A 140 -21.55 -24.69 9.62
C GLU A 140 -22.30 -23.56 8.86
N LYS A 141 -22.99 -23.95 7.79
CA LYS A 141 -23.71 -22.98 6.95
C LYS A 141 -24.79 -22.25 7.71
N ASN A 142 -24.85 -20.91 7.53
CA ASN A 142 -25.83 -20.02 8.19
C ASN A 142 -25.71 -20.00 9.73
N THR A 143 -24.58 -20.36 10.28
CA THR A 143 -24.32 -20.26 11.72
C THR A 143 -23.54 -18.98 12.02
N TYR A 144 -23.68 -18.52 13.26
CA TYR A 144 -22.93 -17.41 13.83
C TYR A 144 -22.19 -17.89 15.05
N ASN A 145 -20.86 -17.78 15.03
CA ASN A 145 -20.00 -18.35 16.04
C ASN A 145 -19.05 -17.28 16.60
N THR A 146 -18.81 -17.32 17.91
CA THR A 146 -17.90 -16.39 18.59
C THR A 146 -16.86 -17.14 19.41
N VAL A 147 -15.61 -16.66 19.37
CA VAL A 147 -14.51 -17.12 20.22
C VAL A 147 -13.86 -15.90 20.85
N SER A 148 -13.93 -15.78 22.17
CA SER A 148 -13.50 -14.59 22.89
C SER A 148 -12.48 -14.93 23.97
N ASP A 149 -11.26 -14.43 23.80
CA ASP A 149 -10.21 -14.43 24.81
C ASP A 149 -10.27 -13.09 25.56
N LEU A 150 -10.78 -13.14 26.77
CA LEU A 150 -10.97 -11.96 27.62
C LEU A 150 -9.94 -11.90 28.77
N ARG A 151 -8.80 -12.57 28.64
CA ARG A 151 -7.67 -12.40 29.55
C ARG A 151 -7.23 -10.95 29.61
N THR A 152 -6.76 -10.50 30.76
CA THR A 152 -6.25 -9.14 30.99
C THR A 152 -4.76 -9.17 31.26
N GLY A 153 -4.04 -8.09 30.89
CA GLY A 153 -2.64 -7.91 31.23
C GLY A 153 -1.62 -8.16 30.12
N GLY A 154 -2.09 -8.58 28.95
CA GLY A 154 -1.22 -8.86 27.78
C GLY A 154 -0.32 -10.07 27.95
N ALA A 155 0.19 -10.62 26.85
CA ALA A 155 1.10 -11.74 26.88
C ALA A 155 2.46 -11.31 27.42
N SER A 156 2.92 -11.98 28.48
CA SER A 156 4.28 -11.81 28.98
C SER A 156 5.21 -12.73 28.20
N ALA A 157 6.23 -12.20 27.55
CA ALA A 157 7.24 -12.94 26.79
C ALA A 157 8.03 -14.00 27.60
N ALA A 158 7.70 -14.21 28.86
CA ALA A 158 8.52 -14.93 29.83
C ALA A 158 8.08 -16.38 30.14
N SER A 159 7.02 -16.94 29.53
CA SER A 159 6.65 -18.35 29.78
C SER A 159 6.64 -19.15 28.47
N GLU A 160 7.32 -20.29 28.45
CA GLU A 160 7.31 -21.26 27.34
C GLU A 160 5.92 -21.90 27.10
N GLU A 161 4.98 -21.74 28.03
CA GLU A 161 3.59 -22.18 27.95
C GLU A 161 2.61 -21.04 27.71
N ASN A 162 3.06 -19.96 27.08
CA ASN A 162 2.18 -18.82 26.81
C ASN A 162 1.38 -19.06 25.52
N TYR A 163 0.12 -19.49 25.67
CA TYR A 163 -0.81 -19.63 24.55
C TYR A 163 -1.43 -18.27 24.20
N ASP A 164 -0.69 -17.52 23.41
CA ASP A 164 -0.87 -16.09 23.13
C ASP A 164 -1.89 -15.82 22.03
N ALA A 165 -2.99 -16.57 21.94
CA ALA A 165 -4.05 -16.32 20.97
C ALA A 165 -5.42 -16.81 21.46
N ALA A 166 -6.50 -16.23 20.92
CA ALA A 166 -7.86 -16.74 21.18
C ALA A 166 -8.10 -18.11 20.55
N ILE A 167 -7.55 -18.34 19.36
CA ILE A 167 -7.44 -19.65 18.74
C ILE A 167 -5.94 -19.93 18.53
N TYR A 168 -5.39 -20.82 19.32
CA TYR A 168 -3.98 -21.19 19.28
C TYR A 168 -3.81 -22.62 18.81
N ALA A 169 -2.94 -22.85 17.84
CA ALA A 169 -2.56 -24.20 17.38
C ALA A 169 -1.03 -24.39 17.35
N ALA A 170 -0.59 -25.53 17.89
CA ALA A 170 0.82 -25.96 17.82
C ALA A 170 1.15 -26.75 16.54
N CYS A 171 0.22 -26.84 15.59
CA CYS A 171 0.30 -27.54 14.31
C CYS A 171 -0.44 -26.75 13.23
N ASP A 172 -0.52 -27.29 12.02
CA ASP A 172 -1.28 -26.73 10.90
C ASP A 172 -2.72 -26.44 11.31
N LEU A 173 -3.18 -25.22 11.02
CA LEU A 173 -4.52 -24.73 11.32
C LEU A 173 -5.26 -24.31 10.06
N LYS A 174 -6.43 -24.88 9.83
CA LYS A 174 -7.32 -24.50 8.74
C LYS A 174 -8.61 -23.86 9.27
N LEU A 175 -8.93 -22.66 8.81
CA LEU A 175 -10.19 -21.98 9.05
C LEU A 175 -11.04 -22.09 7.77
N THR A 176 -12.24 -22.69 7.87
CA THR A 176 -13.09 -22.85 6.69
C THR A 176 -14.57 -22.86 7.04
N GLY A 177 -15.43 -22.98 6.04
CA GLY A 177 -16.88 -23.09 6.20
C GLY A 177 -17.62 -21.96 5.53
N SER A 178 -18.95 -21.96 5.65
CA SER A 178 -19.83 -20.96 5.02
C SER A 178 -20.72 -20.23 6.03
N GLY A 179 -20.40 -20.33 7.31
CA GLY A 179 -20.96 -19.54 8.39
C GLY A 179 -20.04 -18.39 8.77
N THR A 180 -20.38 -17.67 9.81
CA THR A 180 -19.65 -16.54 10.37
C THR A 180 -18.86 -16.98 11.60
N LEU A 181 -17.61 -16.54 11.70
CA LEU A 181 -16.77 -16.66 12.88
C LEU A 181 -16.27 -15.27 13.31
N ILE A 182 -16.55 -14.91 14.55
CA ILE A 182 -16.03 -13.70 15.18
C ILE A 182 -15.02 -14.12 16.25
N VAL A 183 -13.80 -13.61 16.13
CA VAL A 183 -12.72 -13.86 17.10
C VAL A 183 -12.35 -12.54 17.75
N THR A 184 -12.33 -12.53 19.07
CA THR A 184 -11.91 -11.38 19.86
C THR A 184 -10.80 -11.78 20.82
N SER A 185 -9.70 -11.04 20.85
CA SER A 185 -8.64 -11.21 21.84
C SER A 185 -8.28 -9.88 22.47
N THR A 186 -8.50 -9.77 23.79
CA THR A 186 -8.01 -8.64 24.60
C THR A 186 -6.65 -8.92 25.22
N TYR A 187 -6.06 -10.09 24.93
CA TYR A 187 -4.81 -10.55 25.51
C TYR A 187 -3.63 -10.39 24.55
N ASP A 188 -3.72 -10.97 23.35
CA ASP A 188 -2.68 -10.92 22.31
C ASP A 188 -3.30 -11.26 20.95
N ASN A 189 -2.77 -12.25 20.21
CA ASN A 189 -3.19 -12.57 18.86
C ASN A 189 -4.64 -13.08 18.78
N GLY A 190 -5.29 -12.86 17.65
CA GLY A 190 -6.61 -13.40 17.38
C GLY A 190 -6.55 -14.89 17.08
N VAL A 191 -5.88 -15.24 15.98
CA VAL A 191 -5.65 -16.62 15.54
C VAL A 191 -4.16 -16.84 15.31
N LYS A 192 -3.60 -17.92 15.88
CA LYS A 192 -2.19 -18.27 15.71
C LYS A 192 -2.02 -19.76 15.43
N SER A 193 -1.24 -20.07 14.39
CA SER A 193 -0.61 -21.38 14.19
C SER A 193 0.90 -21.29 14.40
N LYS A 194 1.50 -22.31 14.98
CA LYS A 194 2.97 -22.46 15.03
C LYS A 194 3.57 -22.98 13.73
N ASP A 195 2.71 -23.47 12.84
CA ASP A 195 3.07 -23.93 11.51
C ASP A 195 2.28 -23.13 10.46
N ASP A 196 1.57 -23.77 9.54
CA ASP A 196 0.79 -23.13 8.50
C ASP A 196 -0.61 -22.72 8.97
N LEU A 197 -1.06 -21.54 8.58
CA LEU A 197 -2.42 -21.04 8.76
C LEU A 197 -3.10 -20.85 7.41
N SER A 198 -4.22 -21.52 7.16
CA SER A 198 -4.97 -21.32 5.93
C SER A 198 -6.43 -20.90 6.19
N VAL A 199 -6.96 -20.00 5.34
CA VAL A 199 -8.34 -19.51 5.41
C VAL A 199 -9.04 -19.69 4.07
N LYS A 200 -10.22 -20.29 4.08
CA LYS A 200 -11.02 -20.52 2.87
C LYS A 200 -12.53 -20.49 3.12
N ASN A 201 -13.26 -19.81 2.23
CA ASN A 201 -14.73 -19.86 2.11
C ASN A 201 -15.51 -19.45 3.38
N MET A 202 -15.02 -18.53 4.21
CA MET A 202 -15.76 -18.13 5.40
C MET A 202 -15.93 -16.62 5.51
N THR A 203 -16.88 -16.20 6.33
CA THR A 203 -16.96 -14.85 6.86
C THR A 203 -16.23 -14.83 8.19
N LEU A 204 -15.08 -14.16 8.24
CA LEU A 204 -14.22 -14.10 9.42
C LEU A 204 -14.02 -12.63 9.85
N LYS A 205 -14.36 -12.34 11.10
CA LYS A 205 -13.93 -11.10 11.73
C LYS A 205 -13.00 -11.42 12.89
N VAL A 206 -11.84 -10.78 12.91
CA VAL A 206 -10.88 -10.87 14.02
C VAL A 206 -10.63 -9.48 14.56
N THR A 207 -10.73 -9.33 15.89
CA THR A 207 -10.29 -8.12 16.59
C THR A 207 -9.33 -8.55 17.70
N ALA A 208 -8.09 -8.12 17.62
CA ALA A 208 -7.03 -8.55 18.53
C ALA A 208 -6.19 -7.36 19.00
N VAL A 209 -5.56 -7.48 20.17
CA VAL A 209 -4.52 -6.55 20.62
C VAL A 209 -3.22 -6.85 19.90
N GLY A 210 -2.84 -8.11 19.79
CA GLY A 210 -1.73 -8.60 18.98
C GLY A 210 -2.11 -8.74 17.50
N ASN A 211 -1.42 -9.64 16.77
CA ASN A 211 -1.72 -9.86 15.36
C ASN A 211 -3.13 -10.47 15.17
N ALA A 212 -3.84 -10.02 14.14
CA ALA A 212 -5.14 -10.62 13.88
C ALA A 212 -5.00 -12.07 13.41
N LEU A 213 -4.13 -12.32 12.42
CA LEU A 213 -3.75 -13.66 11.96
C LEU A 213 -2.22 -13.84 12.04
N LYS A 214 -1.77 -14.94 12.61
CA LYS A 214 -0.36 -15.29 12.67
C LYS A 214 -0.14 -16.76 12.31
N GLY A 215 0.65 -17.01 11.27
CA GLY A 215 1.16 -18.32 10.93
C GLY A 215 2.68 -18.28 10.99
N ASN A 216 3.35 -19.07 11.81
CA ASN A 216 4.80 -18.98 11.88
C ASN A 216 5.45 -19.30 10.53
N ASP A 217 4.99 -20.38 9.88
CA ASP A 217 5.55 -20.87 8.62
C ASP A 217 4.90 -20.19 7.40
N SER A 218 3.57 -20.11 7.39
CA SER A 218 2.86 -19.39 6.33
C SER A 218 1.46 -18.92 6.76
N VAL A 219 0.94 -17.91 6.04
CA VAL A 219 -0.49 -17.55 6.04
C VAL A 219 -1.00 -17.57 4.61
N GLU A 220 -2.03 -18.40 4.36
CA GLU A 220 -2.64 -18.54 3.04
C GLU A 220 -4.13 -18.19 3.08
N ILE A 221 -4.56 -17.20 2.30
CA ILE A 221 -5.96 -16.79 2.14
C ILE A 221 -6.39 -17.08 0.71
N LYS A 222 -7.26 -18.11 0.55
CA LYS A 222 -7.74 -18.55 -0.77
C LYS A 222 -9.05 -17.90 -1.17
N SER A 223 -9.92 -17.62 -0.21
CA SER A 223 -11.23 -17.01 -0.47
C SER A 223 -11.94 -16.71 0.85
N GLY A 224 -13.00 -15.91 0.78
CA GLY A 224 -13.84 -15.55 1.91
C GLY A 224 -14.03 -14.04 2.04
N ALA A 225 -14.68 -13.62 3.12
CA ALA A 225 -14.84 -12.24 3.50
C ALA A 225 -14.19 -12.04 4.88
N LEU A 226 -12.99 -11.44 4.88
CA LEU A 226 -12.15 -11.33 6.07
C LEU A 226 -12.05 -9.87 6.52
N MET A 227 -12.37 -9.62 7.75
CA MET A 227 -12.20 -8.33 8.42
C MET A 227 -11.26 -8.49 9.60
N LEU A 228 -10.06 -8.00 9.46
CA LEU A 228 -8.96 -8.21 10.39
C LEU A 228 -8.58 -6.90 11.05
N THR A 229 -8.61 -6.85 12.37
CA THR A 229 -8.22 -5.67 13.16
C THR A 229 -7.17 -6.07 14.19
N SER A 230 -6.02 -5.41 14.13
CA SER A 230 -4.99 -5.43 15.16
C SER A 230 -4.88 -4.05 15.79
N THR A 231 -4.99 -3.94 17.11
CA THR A 231 -4.99 -2.63 17.78
C THR A 231 -3.61 -2.19 18.28
N ALA A 232 -2.61 -3.08 18.29
CA ALA A 232 -1.26 -2.77 18.76
C ALA A 232 -0.13 -3.55 18.04
N SER A 233 -0.44 -4.29 16.97
CA SER A 233 0.53 -5.11 16.23
C SER A 233 0.19 -5.16 14.75
N ASP A 234 0.67 -6.22 14.03
CA ASP A 234 0.44 -6.39 12.61
C ASP A 234 -0.94 -7.03 12.34
N GLY A 235 -1.49 -6.78 11.16
CA GLY A 235 -2.74 -7.42 10.75
C GLY A 235 -2.53 -8.91 10.47
N ILE A 236 -1.64 -9.23 9.53
CA ILE A 236 -1.20 -10.59 9.21
C ILE A 236 0.30 -10.68 9.40
N LYS A 237 0.78 -11.75 10.06
CA LYS A 237 2.22 -11.95 10.32
C LYS A 237 2.70 -13.38 10.08
N THR A 238 3.91 -13.52 9.53
CA THR A 238 4.74 -14.74 9.55
C THR A 238 6.08 -14.46 10.22
N GLU A 239 6.77 -15.50 10.73
CA GLU A 239 8.05 -15.31 11.46
C GLU A 239 9.18 -16.21 10.97
N ASN A 240 8.88 -17.44 10.54
CA ASN A 240 9.89 -18.44 10.20
C ASN A 240 10.40 -18.24 8.77
N THR A 241 11.70 -18.25 8.56
CA THR A 241 12.31 -18.11 7.22
C THR A 241 13.16 -19.31 6.82
N ASP A 242 13.11 -20.42 7.59
CA ASP A 242 13.83 -21.62 7.23
C ASP A 242 13.19 -22.33 6.02
N VAL A 243 13.88 -23.30 5.49
CA VAL A 243 13.37 -24.18 4.43
C VAL A 243 12.94 -25.51 5.05
N SER A 244 11.68 -25.88 4.85
CA SER A 244 11.14 -27.12 5.37
C SER A 244 11.92 -28.34 4.87
N SER A 245 11.82 -29.49 5.56
CA SER A 245 12.43 -30.75 5.13
C SER A 245 11.98 -31.22 3.74
N LYS A 246 10.85 -30.69 3.25
CA LYS A 246 10.32 -30.94 1.89
C LYS A 246 10.85 -29.97 0.85
N GLY A 247 11.65 -28.98 1.24
CA GLY A 247 12.20 -27.94 0.36
C GLY A 247 11.29 -26.74 0.14
N ASN A 248 10.20 -26.58 0.91
CA ASN A 248 9.33 -25.42 0.83
C ASN A 248 9.93 -24.27 1.66
N GLN A 249 9.99 -23.08 1.08
CA GLN A 249 10.36 -21.87 1.78
C GLN A 249 9.22 -21.43 2.71
N ARG A 250 9.56 -21.11 3.94
CA ARG A 250 8.63 -20.58 4.95
C ARG A 250 8.68 -19.07 5.00
N GLY A 251 7.75 -18.47 5.75
CA GLY A 251 7.67 -17.03 5.97
C GLY A 251 6.84 -16.27 4.95
N THR A 252 6.04 -16.97 4.13
CA THR A 252 5.27 -16.35 3.05
C THR A 252 3.82 -16.07 3.47
N VAL A 253 3.30 -14.91 3.09
CA VAL A 253 1.86 -14.60 3.09
C VAL A 253 1.36 -14.65 1.66
N THR A 254 0.37 -15.50 1.39
CA THR A 254 -0.27 -15.64 0.07
C THR A 254 -1.74 -15.27 0.14
N ILE A 255 -2.20 -14.36 -0.72
CA ILE A 255 -3.61 -14.01 -0.89
C ILE A 255 -3.98 -14.23 -2.35
N SER A 256 -4.81 -15.24 -2.64
CA SER A 256 -5.18 -15.60 -4.00
C SER A 256 -6.66 -15.41 -4.31
N GLY A 257 -7.45 -14.89 -3.36
CA GLY A 257 -8.86 -14.59 -3.61
C GLY A 257 -9.63 -14.16 -2.36
N GLY A 258 -10.87 -13.76 -2.56
CA GLY A 258 -11.77 -13.22 -1.55
C GLY A 258 -11.61 -11.72 -1.34
N GLN A 259 -12.31 -11.19 -0.36
CA GLN A 259 -12.13 -9.82 0.08
C GLN A 259 -11.51 -9.79 1.47
N VAL A 260 -10.41 -9.07 1.64
CA VAL A 260 -9.63 -8.96 2.87
C VAL A 260 -9.47 -7.49 3.22
N ASP A 261 -10.13 -7.05 4.29
CA ASP A 261 -10.02 -5.72 4.83
C ASP A 261 -9.17 -5.80 6.13
N ILE A 262 -8.03 -5.13 6.16
CA ILE A 262 -7.08 -5.17 7.28
C ILE A 262 -6.91 -3.78 7.87
N TYR A 263 -7.04 -3.69 9.19
CA TYR A 263 -6.81 -2.50 10.00
C TYR A 263 -5.76 -2.85 11.05
N ALA A 264 -4.58 -2.26 10.95
CA ALA A 264 -3.47 -2.58 11.83
C ALA A 264 -2.85 -1.32 12.45
N ALA A 265 -2.41 -1.44 13.69
CA ALA A 265 -1.63 -0.38 14.35
C ALA A 265 -0.16 -0.36 13.91
N CYS A 266 0.35 -1.49 13.40
CA CYS A 266 1.64 -1.65 12.78
C CYS A 266 1.47 -2.02 11.30
N ASP A 267 2.26 -2.94 10.77
CA ASP A 267 2.17 -3.33 9.37
C ASP A 267 0.84 -4.07 9.08
N ALA A 268 0.15 -3.73 8.00
CA ALA A 268 -1.09 -4.46 7.67
C ALA A 268 -0.78 -5.91 7.27
N ILE A 269 0.25 -6.12 6.47
CA ILE A 269 0.81 -7.44 6.14
C ILE A 269 2.32 -7.43 6.37
N HIS A 270 2.80 -8.28 7.26
CA HIS A 270 4.21 -8.47 7.56
C HIS A 270 4.64 -9.92 7.31
N ALA A 271 5.27 -10.17 6.19
CA ALA A 271 5.85 -11.48 5.88
C ALA A 271 7.34 -11.50 6.19
N ALA A 272 7.78 -12.52 6.89
CA ALA A 272 9.20 -12.71 7.18
C ALA A 272 10.02 -13.03 5.91
N TYR A 273 9.38 -13.51 4.84
CA TYR A 273 10.04 -13.82 3.58
C TYR A 273 9.36 -13.15 2.39
N ASN A 274 8.23 -13.67 1.88
CA ASN A 274 7.53 -13.12 0.72
C ASN A 274 6.09 -12.72 1.02
N VAL A 275 5.58 -11.74 0.28
CA VAL A 275 4.14 -11.52 0.10
C VAL A 275 3.79 -11.79 -1.36
N GLU A 276 2.79 -12.65 -1.60
CA GLU A 276 2.31 -13.01 -2.93
C GLU A 276 0.80 -12.71 -3.03
N ILE A 277 0.41 -11.80 -3.93
CA ILE A 277 -0.99 -11.48 -4.19
C ILE A 277 -1.31 -11.79 -5.66
N SER A 278 -2.36 -12.60 -5.86
CA SER A 278 -2.81 -13.03 -7.17
C SER A 278 -4.34 -12.93 -7.28
N ASP A 279 -4.90 -13.11 -8.46
CA ASP A 279 -6.35 -13.06 -8.72
C ASP A 279 -6.84 -14.40 -9.27
N GLU A 280 -6.76 -15.45 -8.45
CA GLU A 280 -7.30 -16.77 -8.84
C GLU A 280 -8.83 -16.84 -8.69
N GLU A 281 -9.39 -16.16 -7.67
CA GLU A 281 -10.83 -16.12 -7.37
C GLU A 281 -11.28 -14.74 -6.88
N SER A 282 -11.25 -13.69 -7.72
CA SER A 282 -11.67 -12.32 -7.36
C SER A 282 -11.03 -11.84 -6.06
N CYS A 283 -9.83 -11.34 -6.16
CA CYS A 283 -9.02 -10.88 -5.02
C CYS A 283 -9.18 -9.38 -4.80
N ILE A 284 -9.68 -8.99 -3.64
CA ILE A 284 -9.79 -7.61 -3.19
C ILE A 284 -9.07 -7.48 -1.86
N VAL A 285 -8.11 -6.55 -1.77
CA VAL A 285 -7.31 -6.34 -0.55
C VAL A 285 -7.31 -4.86 -0.21
N ASN A 286 -7.88 -4.51 0.94
CA ASN A 286 -7.88 -3.15 1.47
C ASN A 286 -7.03 -3.11 2.74
N LEU A 287 -5.99 -2.31 2.76
CA LEU A 287 -5.00 -2.22 3.82
C LEU A 287 -5.02 -0.82 4.43
N TYR A 288 -5.19 -0.76 5.75
CA TYR A 288 -5.20 0.48 6.50
C TYR A 288 -4.29 0.34 7.71
N THR A 289 -3.23 1.15 7.78
CA THR A 289 -2.42 1.23 8.99
C THR A 289 -2.79 2.50 9.76
N THR A 290 -2.91 2.37 11.08
CA THR A 290 -3.34 3.46 11.93
C THR A 290 -2.24 3.81 12.91
N SER A 291 -1.95 5.09 13.06
CA SER A 291 -1.07 5.57 14.12
C SER A 291 -1.87 6.20 15.25
N TYR A 292 -2.65 5.40 15.99
CA TYR A 292 -3.17 5.84 17.27
C TYR A 292 -2.21 5.43 18.38
N ALA A 293 -1.45 6.38 18.91
CA ALA A 293 -0.78 6.17 20.18
C ALA A 293 -1.82 6.28 21.29
N SER A 294 -2.12 5.19 21.97
CA SER A 294 -2.70 5.25 23.29
C SER A 294 -1.67 5.87 24.23
N GLU A 295 -1.99 7.06 24.76
CA GLU A 295 -1.37 7.67 25.95
C GLU A 295 0.17 7.61 26.04
N SER A 296 0.89 8.32 25.19
CA SER A 296 2.21 8.80 25.55
C SER A 296 2.19 10.34 25.58
N THR A 297 2.66 10.90 26.68
CA THR A 297 2.79 12.34 26.90
C THR A 297 3.79 12.94 25.89
N ALA A 298 3.34 13.23 24.69
CA ALA A 298 4.10 14.04 23.76
C ALA A 298 4.10 15.46 24.25
N ALA A 299 5.27 16.07 24.32
CA ALA A 299 5.42 17.48 24.64
C ALA A 299 4.58 18.30 23.64
N ALA A 300 3.78 19.26 24.16
CA ALA A 300 2.92 20.12 23.39
C ALA A 300 3.68 20.76 22.23
N GLY A 301 3.48 20.25 21.02
CA GLY A 301 3.92 20.85 19.77
C GLY A 301 2.96 21.98 19.38
N THR A 302 3.46 22.97 18.66
CA THR A 302 2.70 24.13 18.19
C THR A 302 1.72 23.82 17.05
N GLU A 303 1.67 22.59 16.59
CA GLU A 303 0.83 22.11 15.48
C GLU A 303 -0.31 21.25 16.01
N GLN A 304 -1.53 21.59 15.61
CA GLN A 304 -2.76 20.89 16.01
C GLN A 304 -3.58 20.55 14.77
N TYR A 305 -4.39 19.51 14.88
CA TYR A 305 -5.16 18.97 13.77
C TYR A 305 -6.66 18.98 14.03
N LEU A 306 -7.44 19.28 12.99
CA LEU A 306 -8.84 18.96 12.91
C LEU A 306 -8.99 17.69 12.05
N ILE A 307 -9.58 16.65 12.61
CA ILE A 307 -9.78 15.39 11.92
C ILE A 307 -11.22 15.28 11.43
N VAL A 308 -11.40 15.19 10.14
CA VAL A 308 -12.72 15.19 9.49
C VAL A 308 -12.96 13.85 8.80
N PRO A 309 -14.02 13.11 9.16
CA PRO A 309 -14.39 11.89 8.44
C PRO A 309 -14.56 12.16 6.95
N SER A 310 -14.09 11.28 6.07
CA SER A 310 -14.25 11.41 4.62
C SER A 310 -15.72 11.56 4.19
N SER A 311 -16.63 10.94 4.92
CA SER A 311 -18.08 11.08 4.70
C SER A 311 -18.64 12.47 5.04
N LEU A 312 -17.90 13.31 5.76
CA LEU A 312 -18.28 14.68 6.17
C LEU A 312 -17.42 15.75 5.49
N TYR A 313 -16.38 15.35 4.76
CA TYR A 313 -15.51 16.26 4.00
C TYR A 313 -16.11 16.55 2.63
N SER A 314 -16.04 17.80 2.20
CA SER A 314 -16.39 18.24 0.86
C SER A 314 -15.55 19.44 0.48
N GLU A 315 -15.05 19.48 -0.74
CA GLU A 315 -14.31 20.62 -1.32
C GLU A 315 -15.18 21.88 -1.50
N ASP A 316 -16.50 21.73 -1.42
CA ASP A 316 -17.41 22.89 -1.44
C ASP A 316 -17.32 23.74 -0.16
N TYR A 317 -16.62 23.26 0.84
CA TYR A 317 -16.51 23.90 2.15
C TYR A 317 -15.08 23.98 2.63
N GLU A 318 -14.82 24.95 3.51
CA GLU A 318 -13.56 25.16 4.20
C GLU A 318 -13.75 25.14 5.70
N TYR A 319 -12.82 24.53 6.41
CA TYR A 319 -12.81 24.47 7.87
C TYR A 319 -11.94 25.59 8.43
N TYR A 320 -12.45 26.27 9.44
CA TYR A 320 -11.73 27.30 10.19
C TYR A 320 -11.87 27.07 11.68
N VAL A 321 -10.84 27.43 12.44
CA VAL A 321 -10.88 27.50 13.89
C VAL A 321 -10.81 28.95 14.35
N TYR A 322 -11.69 29.35 15.25
CA TYR A 322 -11.59 30.60 15.98
C TYR A 322 -10.97 30.33 17.35
N LEU A 323 -9.81 30.94 17.59
CA LEU A 323 -9.04 30.75 18.80
C LEU A 323 -9.16 31.99 19.69
N TYR A 324 -9.52 31.82 20.96
CA TYR A 324 -9.80 32.96 21.86
C TYR A 324 -9.50 32.64 23.32
N ASN A 325 -9.35 33.68 24.13
CA ASN A 325 -9.27 33.62 25.58
C ASN A 325 -10.45 34.41 26.17
N GLU A 326 -10.91 34.04 27.36
CA GLU A 326 -12.06 34.69 27.99
C GLU A 326 -11.83 36.19 28.27
N ASP A 327 -10.57 36.56 28.51
CA ASP A 327 -10.19 37.94 28.84
C ASP A 327 -9.75 38.77 27.62
N ASP A 328 -9.65 38.19 26.44
CA ASP A 328 -9.20 38.87 25.20
C ASP A 328 -10.38 39.24 24.30
N ALA A 329 -10.53 40.53 24.00
CA ALA A 329 -11.58 41.05 23.12
C ALA A 329 -11.40 40.69 21.63
N ALA A 330 -10.33 40.00 21.25
CA ALA A 330 -10.00 39.63 19.88
C ALA A 330 -9.40 38.24 19.79
N GLY A 331 -10.21 37.26 19.37
CA GLY A 331 -9.74 35.99 18.90
C GLY A 331 -9.20 36.06 17.46
N ALA A 332 -8.60 34.97 17.00
CA ALA A 332 -8.06 34.83 15.64
C ALA A 332 -8.72 33.68 14.88
N TRP A 333 -9.16 33.94 13.64
CA TRP A 333 -9.56 32.93 12.70
C TRP A 333 -8.32 32.32 12.04
N VAL A 334 -8.21 31.00 12.06
CA VAL A 334 -7.14 30.25 11.38
C VAL A 334 -7.79 29.24 10.46
N LYS A 335 -7.38 29.23 9.20
CA LYS A 335 -7.81 28.22 8.23
C LYS A 335 -7.15 26.88 8.56
N CYS A 336 -7.94 25.82 8.58
CA CYS A 336 -7.45 24.46 8.66
C CYS A 336 -7.11 23.99 7.23
N THR A 337 -5.85 23.65 7.00
CA THR A 337 -5.35 23.25 5.67
C THR A 337 -5.16 21.75 5.66
N TYR A 338 -5.50 21.10 4.56
CA TYR A 338 -5.19 19.69 4.39
C TYR A 338 -3.69 19.45 4.59
N ASP A 339 -3.34 18.43 5.34
CA ASP A 339 -1.98 18.04 5.65
C ASP A 339 -1.78 16.53 5.46
N THR A 340 -2.71 15.72 5.95
CA THR A 340 -2.56 14.26 5.93
C THR A 340 -3.90 13.53 5.96
N MET A 341 -3.89 12.28 5.55
CA MET A 341 -4.99 11.34 5.81
C MET A 341 -4.75 10.59 7.12
N VAL A 342 -5.82 10.41 7.88
CA VAL A 342 -5.81 9.68 9.15
C VAL A 342 -6.84 8.58 9.07
N TYR A 343 -6.52 7.38 9.54
CA TYR A 343 -7.42 6.23 9.52
C TYR A 343 -7.71 5.73 10.93
N SER A 344 -8.96 5.43 11.19
CA SER A 344 -9.40 4.74 12.41
C SER A 344 -10.48 3.72 12.07
N GLY A 345 -10.14 2.47 12.23
CA GLY A 345 -11.01 1.39 11.80
C GLY A 345 -11.34 1.50 10.31
N ARG A 346 -12.62 1.57 9.94
CA ARG A 346 -13.10 1.64 8.56
C ARG A 346 -13.23 3.05 7.99
N THR A 347 -12.98 4.05 8.79
CA THR A 347 -13.26 5.44 8.41
C THR A 347 -11.96 6.13 8.08
N ALA A 348 -11.87 6.63 6.85
CA ALA A 348 -10.86 7.57 6.44
C ALA A 348 -11.22 8.97 6.95
N TYR A 349 -10.21 9.70 7.38
CA TYR A 349 -10.35 11.05 7.91
C TYR A 349 -9.35 11.97 7.22
N TYR A 350 -9.78 13.17 6.87
CA TYR A 350 -8.88 14.24 6.46
C TYR A 350 -8.28 14.89 7.69
N GLY A 351 -6.97 14.87 7.82
CA GLY A 351 -6.21 15.63 8.81
C GLY A 351 -5.96 17.05 8.31
N LEU A 352 -6.60 18.02 8.91
CA LEU A 352 -6.46 19.44 8.56
C LEU A 352 -5.60 20.12 9.61
N ALA A 353 -4.37 20.50 9.26
CA ALA A 353 -3.46 21.20 10.16
C ALA A 353 -3.85 22.67 10.34
N TYR A 354 -3.67 23.17 11.56
CA TYR A 354 -3.71 24.60 11.84
C TYR A 354 -2.58 24.98 12.79
N ARG A 355 -2.00 26.14 12.55
CA ARG A 355 -0.88 26.67 13.35
C ARG A 355 -1.28 27.92 14.05
N THR A 356 -0.92 28.06 15.31
CA THR A 356 -1.14 29.26 16.09
C THR A 356 0.18 29.85 16.57
N SER A 357 0.25 31.18 16.59
CA SER A 357 1.42 31.92 17.13
C SER A 357 1.26 32.30 18.61
N GLY A 358 0.14 31.90 19.27
CA GLY A 358 -0.18 32.29 20.65
C GLY A 358 -0.73 31.13 21.48
N SER A 359 -0.85 31.34 22.79
CA SER A 359 -1.53 30.42 23.68
C SER A 359 -2.99 30.83 23.78
N TYR A 360 -3.89 29.94 23.39
CA TYR A 360 -5.34 30.13 23.49
C TYR A 360 -5.94 29.08 24.42
N GLN A 361 -6.98 29.46 25.16
CA GLN A 361 -7.66 28.57 26.12
C GLN A 361 -8.89 27.92 25.50
N ASN A 362 -9.52 28.58 24.55
CA ASN A 362 -10.76 28.12 23.91
C ASN A 362 -10.67 28.20 22.39
N LEU A 363 -11.46 27.36 21.75
CA LEU A 363 -11.61 27.37 20.30
C LEU A 363 -13.07 27.11 19.88
N LEU A 364 -13.37 27.45 18.64
CA LEU A 364 -14.66 27.21 18.01
C LEU A 364 -14.43 26.82 16.55
N TRP A 365 -14.97 25.68 16.16
CA TRP A 365 -14.87 25.21 14.77
C TRP A 365 -15.98 25.82 13.92
N ASN A 366 -15.64 26.28 12.71
CA ASN A 366 -16.58 26.75 11.72
C ASN A 366 -16.34 26.08 10.37
N LEU A 367 -17.43 25.68 9.73
CA LEU A 367 -17.48 25.21 8.35
C LEU A 367 -18.12 26.30 7.51
N VAL A 368 -17.40 26.85 6.56
CA VAL A 368 -17.87 27.92 5.66
C VAL A 368 -17.83 27.48 4.19
N PRO A 369 -18.63 28.08 3.30
CA PRO A 369 -18.50 27.81 1.86
C PRO A 369 -17.09 28.13 1.35
N ALA A 370 -16.56 27.29 0.45
CA ALA A 370 -15.23 27.46 -0.11
C ALA A 370 -15.00 28.84 -0.70
N GLY A 371 -13.84 29.42 -0.45
CA GLY A 371 -13.49 30.80 -0.86
C GLY A 371 -14.13 31.90 -0.03
N THR A 372 -14.79 31.58 1.08
CA THR A 372 -15.45 32.55 1.97
C THR A 372 -14.66 32.70 3.27
N ALA A 373 -14.26 33.89 3.64
CA ALA A 373 -13.64 34.12 4.94
C ALA A 373 -14.70 34.10 6.07
N PRO A 374 -14.44 33.46 7.22
CA PRO A 374 -15.37 33.42 8.33
C PRO A 374 -15.51 34.79 8.99
N ASP A 375 -16.74 35.18 9.32
CA ASP A 375 -17.07 36.42 10.04
C ASP A 375 -17.87 36.15 11.33
N GLY A 376 -18.03 34.87 11.71
CA GLY A 376 -18.82 34.45 12.86
C GLY A 376 -20.32 34.31 12.62
N THR A 377 -20.80 34.66 11.41
CA THR A 377 -22.22 34.58 11.05
C THR A 377 -22.49 33.82 9.76
N ASN A 378 -21.49 33.68 8.87
CA ASN A 378 -21.60 33.07 7.54
C ASN A 378 -21.25 31.58 7.49
N TYR A 379 -21.35 30.88 8.59
CA TYR A 379 -21.05 29.45 8.65
C TYR A 379 -22.24 28.57 8.25
N VAL A 380 -21.92 27.41 7.71
CA VAL A 380 -22.88 26.32 7.44
C VAL A 380 -23.07 25.46 8.68
N ALA A 381 -22.00 25.26 9.46
CA ALA A 381 -22.01 24.60 10.74
C ALA A 381 -20.92 25.17 11.66
N ALA A 382 -21.15 25.11 12.95
CA ALA A 382 -20.19 25.55 13.98
C ALA A 382 -20.23 24.66 15.22
N SER A 383 -19.11 24.56 15.95
CA SER A 383 -19.10 23.92 17.29
C SER A 383 -19.61 24.89 18.37
N THR A 384 -19.88 24.36 19.56
CA THR A 384 -20.27 25.15 20.75
C THR A 384 -19.04 25.50 21.52
N GLY A 385 -18.14 26.18 21.25
CA GLY A 385 -16.94 26.58 22.01
C GLY A 385 -16.32 25.45 22.83
N GLU A 386 -15.13 25.03 22.49
CA GLU A 386 -14.41 23.96 23.15
C GLU A 386 -13.22 24.53 23.94
N THR A 387 -12.90 23.93 25.08
CA THR A 387 -11.65 24.26 25.78
C THR A 387 -10.50 23.51 25.11
N VAL A 388 -9.41 24.20 24.80
CA VAL A 388 -8.24 23.60 24.19
C VAL A 388 -7.65 22.56 25.16
N ASN A 389 -7.56 21.33 24.72
CA ASN A 389 -6.94 20.27 25.49
C ASN A 389 -5.42 20.27 25.25
N GLY A 390 -4.67 20.79 26.23
CA GLY A 390 -3.21 20.92 26.12
C GLY A 390 -2.43 19.59 26.12
N SER A 391 -3.09 18.47 26.37
CA SER A 391 -2.49 17.14 26.33
C SER A 391 -2.81 16.35 25.04
N MET A 392 -3.70 16.88 24.21
CA MET A 392 -4.11 16.28 22.94
C MET A 392 -3.70 17.21 21.79
N ASN A 393 -3.40 16.64 20.62
CA ASN A 393 -2.96 17.42 19.46
C ASN A 393 -4.00 17.47 18.32
N ALA A 394 -5.15 16.82 18.48
CA ALA A 394 -6.19 16.81 17.46
C ALA A 394 -7.60 16.80 18.02
N TYR A 395 -8.54 17.34 17.24
CA TYR A 395 -9.97 17.28 17.50
C TYR A 395 -10.66 16.49 16.39
N LEU A 396 -11.28 15.37 16.73
CA LEU A 396 -11.99 14.48 15.82
C LEU A 396 -13.46 14.88 15.70
N ILE A 397 -13.91 15.29 14.53
CA ILE A 397 -15.33 15.52 14.25
C ILE A 397 -16.05 14.17 14.21
N THR A 398 -17.03 13.99 15.10
CA THR A 398 -17.87 12.78 15.15
C THR A 398 -19.18 12.96 14.40
N SER A 399 -19.66 14.19 14.27
CA SER A 399 -20.86 14.51 13.48
C SER A 399 -20.95 15.98 13.09
N ILE A 400 -21.62 16.24 11.96
CA ILE A 400 -22.13 17.55 11.57
C ILE A 400 -23.63 17.41 11.34
N SER A 401 -24.44 17.95 12.23
CA SER A 401 -25.88 17.78 12.18
C SER A 401 -26.61 19.06 12.59
N SER A 402 -27.60 19.47 11.80
CA SER A 402 -28.43 20.67 12.06
C SER A 402 -27.61 21.95 12.28
N GLY A 403 -26.49 22.08 11.57
CA GLY A 403 -25.59 23.24 11.69
C GLY A 403 -24.67 23.21 12.92
N VAL A 404 -24.58 22.08 13.62
CA VAL A 404 -23.70 21.89 14.77
C VAL A 404 -22.60 20.90 14.45
N ILE A 405 -21.33 21.28 14.72
CA ILE A 405 -20.16 20.41 14.68
C ILE A 405 -19.97 19.83 16.09
N ALA A 406 -19.94 18.52 16.22
CA ALA A 406 -19.62 17.82 17.48
C ALA A 406 -18.41 16.89 17.26
N GLY A 407 -17.60 16.73 18.29
CA GLY A 407 -16.41 15.88 18.23
C GLY A 407 -15.75 15.69 19.58
N ASP A 408 -14.62 15.02 19.58
CA ASP A 408 -13.84 14.71 20.77
C ASP A 408 -12.36 15.01 20.54
N TRP A 409 -11.64 15.35 21.62
CA TRP A 409 -10.20 15.48 21.57
C TRP A 409 -9.53 14.11 21.47
N VAL A 410 -8.57 13.99 20.55
CA VAL A 410 -7.81 12.76 20.35
C VAL A 410 -6.31 13.08 20.25
N GLN A 411 -5.47 12.11 20.56
CA GLN A 411 -4.05 12.19 20.35
C GLN A 411 -3.72 11.54 19.02
N LEU A 412 -3.21 12.31 18.05
CA LEU A 412 -2.56 11.77 16.88
C LEU A 412 -1.08 11.56 17.20
N SER A 413 -0.55 10.41 16.83
CA SER A 413 0.88 10.23 16.71
C SER A 413 1.34 11.07 15.51
N SER A 414 2.25 11.99 15.72
CA SER A 414 2.78 12.85 14.67
C SER A 414 3.59 12.04 13.67
N GLY A 415 3.00 11.70 12.55
CA GLY A 415 3.70 11.34 11.34
C GLY A 415 3.94 12.59 10.51
N SER A 416 4.71 13.55 10.98
CA SER A 416 5.26 14.58 10.11
C SER A 416 6.70 14.25 9.84
N GLY A 417 7.11 14.24 8.58
CA GLY A 417 8.48 14.13 8.16
C GLY A 417 9.37 15.16 8.85
N ASN A 418 9.76 14.85 10.07
CA ASN A 418 10.98 15.31 10.71
C ASN A 418 11.19 14.62 12.06
N SER A 419 12.18 13.73 12.14
CA SER A 419 12.97 13.33 13.31
C SER A 419 12.32 12.59 14.49
N ASN A 420 11.04 12.27 14.47
CA ASN A 420 10.45 11.32 15.43
C ASN A 420 9.64 10.25 14.68
N LYS A 421 10.30 9.44 13.83
CA LYS A 421 9.72 8.17 13.36
C LYS A 421 9.21 7.44 14.58
N THR A 422 7.94 7.07 14.59
CA THR A 422 7.39 6.16 15.61
C THR A 422 8.31 4.95 15.70
N THR A 423 8.51 4.41 16.87
CA THR A 423 9.31 3.19 17.10
C THR A 423 8.66 1.95 16.45
N TYR A 424 7.57 2.11 15.72
CA TYR A 424 6.77 1.06 15.10
C TYR A 424 6.66 1.30 13.60
N SER A 425 6.93 0.25 12.82
CA SER A 425 6.63 0.17 11.39
C SER A 425 5.10 0.17 11.21
N ALA A 426 4.59 0.91 10.23
CA ALA A 426 3.16 1.00 9.92
C ALA A 426 2.94 0.97 8.40
N LYS A 427 3.58 0.00 7.75
CA LYS A 427 3.57 -0.21 6.32
C LYS A 427 2.30 -0.94 5.86
N GLY A 428 1.87 -0.67 4.64
CA GLY A 428 0.78 -1.44 4.03
C GLY A 428 1.20 -2.91 3.85
N ILE A 429 2.28 -3.14 3.12
CA ILE A 429 2.85 -4.48 2.91
C ILE A 429 4.36 -4.44 3.20
N LYS A 430 4.81 -5.35 4.05
CA LYS A 430 6.22 -5.55 4.37
C LYS A 430 6.66 -6.99 4.07
N ALA A 431 7.81 -7.16 3.40
CA ALA A 431 8.46 -8.46 3.19
C ALA A 431 9.98 -8.30 3.18
N ALA A 432 10.72 -9.31 3.65
CA ALA A 432 12.19 -9.25 3.63
C ALA A 432 12.78 -9.57 2.25
N ASN A 433 12.16 -10.49 1.49
CA ASN A 433 12.74 -10.97 0.24
C ASN A 433 12.04 -10.44 -1.00
N GLU A 434 10.73 -10.65 -1.13
CA GLU A 434 9.98 -10.18 -2.30
C GLU A 434 8.52 -9.85 -1.98
N ILE A 435 8.02 -8.79 -2.58
CA ILE A 435 6.59 -8.51 -2.74
C ILE A 435 6.25 -8.77 -4.21
N LEU A 436 5.45 -9.81 -4.46
CA LEU A 436 5.02 -10.22 -5.80
C LEU A 436 3.51 -10.00 -5.97
N ILE A 437 3.13 -9.12 -6.89
CA ILE A 437 1.73 -8.84 -7.22
C ILE A 437 1.49 -9.21 -8.69
N THR A 438 0.64 -10.24 -8.90
CA THR A 438 0.29 -10.72 -10.24
C THR A 438 -1.16 -10.45 -10.61
N GLY A 439 -1.97 -9.95 -9.67
CA GLY A 439 -3.39 -9.66 -9.88
C GLY A 439 -4.06 -9.07 -8.65
N GLY A 440 -5.38 -8.94 -8.69
CA GLY A 440 -6.21 -8.41 -7.63
C GLY A 440 -6.45 -6.91 -7.69
N ALA A 441 -7.39 -6.43 -6.87
CA ALA A 441 -7.66 -5.02 -6.63
C ALA A 441 -7.18 -4.66 -5.22
N ILE A 442 -6.12 -3.88 -5.13
CA ILE A 442 -5.40 -3.61 -3.89
C ILE A 442 -5.45 -2.11 -3.60
N SER A 443 -5.98 -1.75 -2.44
CA SER A 443 -5.98 -0.38 -1.92
C SER A 443 -5.15 -0.31 -0.66
N VAL A 444 -4.18 0.58 -0.62
CA VAL A 444 -3.26 0.76 0.51
C VAL A 444 -3.36 2.18 1.03
N TYR A 445 -3.54 2.29 2.34
CA TYR A 445 -3.48 3.54 3.08
C TYR A 445 -2.54 3.33 4.27
N ALA A 446 -1.29 3.77 4.11
CA ALA A 446 -0.23 3.50 5.07
C ALA A 446 0.26 4.78 5.75
N MET A 447 0.62 4.68 7.04
CA MET A 447 1.24 5.76 7.82
C MET A 447 2.78 5.72 7.77
N ASP A 448 3.32 4.83 7.00
CA ASP A 448 4.72 4.62 6.61
C ASP A 448 4.67 4.30 5.11
N ASP A 449 5.54 3.44 4.59
CA ASP A 449 5.51 3.08 3.17
C ASP A 449 4.25 2.30 2.77
N GLY A 450 3.78 2.51 1.56
CA GLY A 450 2.69 1.70 1.01
C GLY A 450 3.10 0.24 0.86
N LEU A 451 4.13 -0.02 0.08
CA LEU A 451 4.79 -1.32 -0.07
C LEU A 451 6.28 -1.15 0.24
N HIS A 452 6.85 -1.99 1.11
CA HIS A 452 8.28 -1.98 1.38
C HIS A 452 8.87 -3.39 1.40
N ALA A 453 9.75 -3.68 0.47
CA ALA A 453 10.55 -4.89 0.48
C ALA A 453 11.93 -4.59 1.14
N ASN A 454 12.11 -5.05 2.39
CA ASN A 454 13.26 -4.76 3.24
C ASN A 454 14.42 -5.75 3.01
N GLY A 455 15.27 -5.48 2.04
CA GLY A 455 16.38 -6.37 1.67
C GLY A 455 17.50 -6.56 2.70
N GLY A 456 17.52 -5.78 3.75
CA GLY A 456 18.51 -5.87 4.83
C GLY A 456 18.12 -6.81 5.97
N ASP A 457 16.87 -7.26 6.03
CA ASP A 457 16.36 -8.10 7.09
C ASP A 457 17.02 -9.50 7.03
N ALA A 458 17.56 -9.95 8.17
CA ALA A 458 18.27 -11.22 8.24
C ALA A 458 17.29 -12.39 8.25
N LEU A 459 17.46 -13.31 7.31
CA LEU A 459 16.75 -14.59 7.28
C LEU A 459 17.40 -15.57 8.29
N GLU A 460 16.70 -16.64 8.69
CA GLU A 460 17.23 -17.62 9.65
C GLU A 460 18.52 -18.31 9.20
N ASN A 461 18.73 -18.45 7.90
CA ASN A 461 19.97 -18.98 7.34
C ASN A 461 21.14 -17.98 7.37
N GLY A 462 20.93 -16.77 7.89
CA GLY A 462 21.91 -15.69 7.96
C GLY A 462 22.14 -14.94 6.65
N ALA A 463 21.41 -15.27 5.58
CA ALA A 463 21.39 -14.45 4.37
C ALA A 463 20.52 -13.20 4.59
N ALA A 464 20.75 -12.13 3.81
CA ALA A 464 19.84 -11.01 3.72
C ALA A 464 18.73 -11.33 2.71
N GLY A 465 17.53 -10.84 2.95
CA GLY A 465 16.46 -10.80 1.95
C GLY A 465 16.87 -9.97 0.73
N LEU A 466 16.26 -10.22 -0.42
CA LEU A 466 16.59 -9.48 -1.66
C LEU A 466 15.99 -8.08 -1.69
N GLY A 467 14.85 -7.86 -0.99
CA GLY A 467 14.16 -6.57 -0.99
C GLY A 467 13.55 -6.19 -2.34
N ASN A 468 13.05 -7.17 -3.10
CA ASN A 468 12.51 -6.90 -4.43
C ASN A 468 11.00 -6.62 -4.39
N VAL A 469 10.53 -5.77 -5.28
CA VAL A 469 9.12 -5.59 -5.59
C VAL A 469 8.87 -5.91 -7.07
N THR A 470 7.96 -6.82 -7.35
CA THR A 470 7.57 -7.20 -8.71
C THR A 470 6.06 -7.06 -8.87
N ILE A 471 5.63 -6.24 -9.83
CA ILE A 471 4.22 -6.05 -10.18
C ILE A 471 4.03 -6.45 -11.64
N SER A 472 3.28 -7.52 -11.90
CA SER A 472 3.03 -8.02 -13.25
C SER A 472 1.54 -8.03 -13.63
N GLY A 473 0.67 -7.48 -12.79
CA GLY A 473 -0.76 -7.35 -13.05
C GLY A 473 -1.51 -6.74 -11.86
N GLY A 474 -2.84 -6.70 -11.96
CA GLY A 474 -3.72 -6.15 -10.94
C GLY A 474 -3.94 -4.64 -11.05
N THR A 475 -4.66 -4.12 -10.06
CA THR A 475 -4.91 -2.69 -9.89
C THR A 475 -4.52 -2.29 -8.48
N LEU A 476 -3.53 -1.41 -8.37
CA LEU A 476 -3.02 -0.88 -7.10
C LEU A 476 -3.37 0.59 -6.99
N SER A 477 -3.86 0.98 -5.81
CA SER A 477 -4.04 2.37 -5.41
C SER A 477 -3.36 2.56 -4.06
N ILE A 478 -2.39 3.46 -3.98
CA ILE A 478 -1.54 3.64 -2.81
C ILE A 478 -1.59 5.09 -2.37
N THR A 479 -1.86 5.28 -1.10
CA THR A 479 -1.68 6.53 -0.36
C THR A 479 -0.83 6.21 0.86
N SER A 480 0.31 6.86 1.01
CA SER A 480 1.28 6.61 2.07
C SER A 480 1.83 7.90 2.64
N ALA A 481 2.27 7.86 3.89
CA ALA A 481 2.87 9.03 4.53
C ALA A 481 4.41 9.10 4.34
N ASP A 482 5.02 8.00 3.91
CA ASP A 482 6.39 7.89 3.43
C ASP A 482 6.33 7.42 1.96
N ASP A 483 7.10 6.44 1.55
CA ASP A 483 7.18 6.06 0.14
C ASP A 483 5.95 5.29 -0.36
N GLY A 484 5.58 5.52 -1.61
CA GLY A 484 4.50 4.75 -2.24
C GLY A 484 4.90 3.28 -2.39
N ILE A 485 6.01 3.04 -3.08
CA ILE A 485 6.61 1.71 -3.24
C ILE A 485 8.13 1.83 -3.06
N HIS A 486 8.65 1.17 -2.03
CA HIS A 486 10.08 1.12 -1.72
C HIS A 486 10.63 -0.31 -1.90
N ALA A 487 11.72 -0.44 -2.65
CA ALA A 487 12.43 -1.68 -2.82
C ALA A 487 13.93 -1.48 -2.48
N ASP A 488 14.42 -2.07 -1.38
CA ASP A 488 15.85 -2.07 -1.07
C ASP A 488 16.70 -2.76 -2.16
N GLY A 489 16.06 -3.65 -2.93
CA GLY A 489 16.62 -4.33 -4.10
C GLY A 489 16.17 -3.72 -5.42
N ALA A 490 15.45 -4.51 -6.21
CA ALA A 490 14.94 -4.09 -7.51
C ALA A 490 13.41 -3.91 -7.48
N LEU A 491 12.96 -2.78 -8.03
CA LEU A 491 11.55 -2.54 -8.34
C LEU A 491 11.29 -2.82 -9.83
N THR A 492 10.40 -3.77 -10.12
CA THR A 492 10.01 -4.11 -11.50
C THR A 492 8.50 -4.00 -11.68
N ILE A 493 8.06 -3.25 -12.67
CA ILE A 493 6.66 -3.18 -13.09
C ILE A 493 6.57 -3.69 -14.53
N ASP A 494 6.02 -4.90 -14.69
CA ASP A 494 5.88 -5.54 -16.01
C ASP A 494 4.53 -5.20 -16.66
N ASP A 495 3.45 -5.09 -15.87
CA ASP A 495 2.09 -4.77 -16.32
C ASP A 495 1.21 -4.35 -15.12
N GLY A 496 -0.05 -4.04 -15.35
CA GLY A 496 -1.05 -3.66 -14.35
C GLY A 496 -1.41 -2.17 -14.39
N THR A 497 -2.27 -1.79 -13.46
CA THR A 497 -2.61 -0.38 -13.21
C THR A 497 -2.08 0.00 -11.83
N VAL A 498 -1.14 0.94 -11.77
CA VAL A 498 -0.51 1.38 -10.51
C VAL A 498 -0.73 2.87 -10.35
N ALA A 499 -1.42 3.26 -9.29
CA ALA A 499 -1.64 4.64 -8.90
C ALA A 499 -1.03 4.87 -7.51
N VAL A 500 0.10 5.57 -7.44
CA VAL A 500 0.56 6.22 -6.21
C VAL A 500 -0.12 7.58 -6.19
N VAL A 501 -1.13 7.70 -5.33
CA VAL A 501 -2.04 8.85 -5.29
C VAL A 501 -1.43 9.98 -4.47
N ASP A 502 -0.73 9.63 -3.40
CA ASP A 502 -0.07 10.55 -2.48
C ASP A 502 1.04 9.79 -1.74
N SER A 503 2.24 10.37 -1.66
CA SER A 503 3.41 9.81 -0.98
C SER A 503 4.50 10.87 -0.80
N HIS A 504 5.49 10.58 0.04
CA HIS A 504 6.72 11.40 0.12
C HIS A 504 7.56 11.16 -1.14
N GLU A 505 8.06 9.95 -1.35
CA GLU A 505 8.60 9.51 -2.64
C GLU A 505 7.64 8.52 -3.30
N GLY A 506 7.46 8.64 -4.63
CA GLY A 506 6.46 7.81 -5.31
C GLY A 506 6.93 6.37 -5.48
N LEU A 507 8.00 6.19 -6.22
CA LEU A 507 8.67 4.91 -6.45
C LEU A 507 10.14 5.05 -6.05
N GLU A 508 10.56 4.34 -5.02
CA GLU A 508 11.95 4.31 -4.60
C GLU A 508 12.58 2.93 -4.81
N GLY A 509 13.84 2.92 -5.23
CA GLY A 509 14.63 1.69 -5.34
C GLY A 509 15.99 1.91 -5.98
N ASN A 510 16.91 0.98 -5.76
CA ASN A 510 18.25 1.07 -6.35
C ASN A 510 18.24 0.81 -7.87
N VAL A 511 17.43 -0.13 -8.33
CA VAL A 511 17.22 -0.44 -9.76
C VAL A 511 15.73 -0.49 -10.04
N ILE A 512 15.24 0.47 -10.82
CA ILE A 512 13.82 0.56 -11.17
C ILE A 512 13.65 0.23 -12.66
N THR A 513 12.78 -0.73 -12.96
CA THR A 513 12.48 -1.16 -14.33
C THR A 513 10.97 -1.13 -14.59
N ILE A 514 10.54 -0.37 -15.59
CA ILE A 514 9.15 -0.30 -16.04
C ILE A 514 9.09 -0.89 -17.46
N ASN A 515 8.47 -2.07 -17.58
CA ASN A 515 8.32 -2.78 -18.85
C ASN A 515 6.96 -2.55 -19.50
N GLY A 516 5.93 -2.23 -18.69
CA GLY A 516 4.55 -2.09 -19.17
C GLY A 516 3.65 -1.43 -18.15
N GLY A 517 2.33 -1.57 -18.34
CA GLY A 517 1.30 -1.10 -17.44
C GLY A 517 0.84 0.34 -17.66
N ALA A 518 -0.16 0.75 -16.87
CA ALA A 518 -0.65 2.11 -16.78
C ALA A 518 -0.33 2.66 -15.38
N ILE A 519 0.62 3.57 -15.31
CA ILE A 519 1.24 3.99 -14.06
C ILE A 519 1.06 5.49 -13.87
N SER A 520 0.54 5.91 -12.74
CA SER A 520 0.52 7.29 -12.29
C SER A 520 1.17 7.39 -10.92
N VAL A 521 2.06 8.36 -10.77
CA VAL A 521 2.85 8.54 -9.54
C VAL A 521 2.80 10.00 -9.13
N TYR A 522 2.50 10.24 -7.87
CA TYR A 522 2.66 11.51 -7.20
C TYR A 522 3.57 11.35 -6.00
N GLY A 523 4.60 12.18 -5.90
CA GLY A 523 5.48 12.31 -4.75
C GLY A 523 5.59 13.76 -4.30
N ASP A 524 5.61 14.01 -3.00
CA ASP A 524 5.77 15.36 -2.44
C ASP A 524 7.23 15.85 -2.50
N ASP A 525 8.20 14.93 -2.55
CA ASP A 525 9.61 15.17 -2.77
C ASP A 525 9.98 14.65 -4.17
N ASP A 526 10.25 13.37 -4.32
CA ASP A 526 10.55 12.79 -5.62
C ASP A 526 9.41 11.90 -6.14
N GLY A 527 9.12 11.99 -7.45
CA GLY A 527 8.14 11.11 -8.06
C GLY A 527 8.69 9.69 -8.26
N ILE A 528 9.87 9.58 -8.84
CA ILE A 528 10.64 8.34 -8.98
C ILE A 528 12.06 8.63 -8.54
N ASN A 529 12.57 7.89 -7.55
CA ASN A 529 13.93 8.00 -7.04
C ASN A 529 14.71 6.68 -7.26
N ALA A 530 15.63 6.68 -8.23
CA ALA A 530 16.60 5.59 -8.36
C ALA A 530 17.81 5.88 -7.48
N CYS A 531 17.71 5.53 -6.19
CA CYS A 531 18.63 5.93 -5.14
C CYS A 531 19.90 5.08 -5.08
N SER A 532 20.90 5.58 -4.37
CA SER A 532 22.15 4.85 -4.16
C SER A 532 21.96 3.65 -3.22
N GLY A 533 22.36 2.48 -3.66
CA GLY A 533 22.20 1.23 -2.93
C GLY A 533 23.32 0.22 -3.17
N SER A 534 22.97 -1.07 -3.23
CA SER A 534 23.94 -2.16 -3.41
C SER A 534 24.45 -2.31 -4.85
N ALA A 535 23.71 -1.78 -5.84
CA ALA A 535 24.08 -1.75 -7.26
C ALA A 535 24.29 -0.30 -7.74
N THR A 536 24.71 -0.11 -8.95
CA THR A 536 24.70 1.21 -9.59
C THR A 536 23.26 1.61 -9.88
N PRO A 537 22.79 2.77 -9.38
CA PRO A 537 21.43 3.21 -9.61
C PRO A 537 21.06 3.28 -11.08
N LEU A 538 19.87 2.81 -11.42
CA LEU A 538 19.40 2.77 -12.80
C LEU A 538 17.88 2.83 -12.86
N LEU A 539 17.37 3.81 -13.58
CA LEU A 539 15.99 3.82 -14.04
C LEU A 539 15.91 3.34 -15.48
N THR A 540 15.10 2.33 -15.77
CA THR A 540 14.85 1.82 -17.11
C THR A 540 13.36 1.83 -17.44
N ILE A 541 12.97 2.46 -18.56
CA ILE A 541 11.60 2.44 -19.06
C ILE A 541 11.61 1.78 -20.46
N ASN A 542 11.01 0.59 -20.55
CA ASN A 542 10.93 -0.18 -21.78
C ASN A 542 9.55 -0.09 -22.44
N GLY A 543 8.50 0.28 -21.71
CA GLY A 543 7.13 0.29 -22.21
C GLY A 543 6.14 0.95 -21.26
N GLY A 544 4.85 0.75 -21.54
CA GLY A 544 3.76 1.25 -20.72
C GLY A 544 3.40 2.72 -20.93
N SER A 545 2.47 3.19 -20.11
CA SER A 545 2.07 4.60 -20.00
C SER A 545 2.39 5.07 -18.59
N LEU A 546 3.21 6.08 -18.46
CA LEU A 546 3.68 6.60 -17.18
C LEU A 546 3.40 8.10 -17.08
N THR A 547 2.76 8.51 -16.01
CA THR A 547 2.66 9.91 -15.60
C THR A 547 3.29 10.07 -14.24
N VAL A 548 4.24 10.99 -14.12
CA VAL A 548 4.91 11.33 -12.85
C VAL A 548 4.67 12.78 -12.55
N THR A 549 4.29 13.08 -11.32
CA THR A 549 3.97 14.44 -10.89
C THR A 549 4.58 14.72 -9.52
N THR A 550 5.20 15.90 -9.38
CA THR A 550 5.61 16.45 -8.09
C THR A 550 5.12 17.89 -7.97
N PRO A 551 4.99 18.45 -6.75
CA PRO A 551 4.61 19.84 -6.56
C PRO A 551 5.69 20.79 -7.09
N SER A 552 5.38 22.07 -7.10
CA SER A 552 6.36 23.11 -7.43
C SER A 552 7.31 23.34 -6.26
N GLY A 553 8.62 23.30 -6.49
CA GLY A 553 9.62 23.54 -5.44
C GLY A 553 10.95 22.89 -5.78
N ASP A 554 11.67 22.53 -4.75
CA ASP A 554 12.92 21.74 -4.80
C ASP A 554 12.53 20.25 -4.77
N THR A 555 11.90 19.79 -5.86
CA THR A 555 11.36 18.44 -6.02
C THR A 555 11.64 17.94 -7.43
N ASP A 556 12.02 16.68 -7.59
CA ASP A 556 12.32 16.08 -8.88
C ASP A 556 11.28 15.01 -9.24
N ALA A 557 10.58 15.18 -10.38
CA ALA A 557 9.61 14.16 -10.76
C ALA A 557 10.32 12.84 -11.15
N ILE A 558 11.51 12.93 -11.70
CA ILE A 558 12.41 11.79 -11.86
C ILE A 558 13.78 12.19 -11.33
N ASP A 559 14.22 11.57 -10.24
CA ASP A 559 15.59 11.58 -9.76
C ASP A 559 16.28 10.24 -10.02
N SER A 560 17.56 10.28 -10.38
CA SER A 560 18.40 9.09 -10.44
C SER A 560 19.84 9.41 -10.07
N ASN A 561 20.31 8.83 -8.98
CA ASN A 561 21.72 8.90 -8.63
C ASN A 561 22.64 8.07 -9.57
N GLY A 562 22.09 7.61 -10.71
CA GLY A 562 22.80 6.85 -11.71
C GLY A 562 22.43 7.24 -13.13
N ASN A 563 21.91 6.31 -13.92
CA ASN A 563 21.52 6.56 -15.30
C ASN A 563 20.01 6.41 -15.49
N PHE A 564 19.47 7.13 -16.45
CA PHE A 564 18.12 6.93 -16.97
C PHE A 564 18.15 6.43 -18.42
N SER A 565 17.54 5.28 -18.68
CA SER A 565 17.44 4.67 -20.00
C SER A 565 15.98 4.45 -20.38
N MET A 566 15.58 4.89 -21.58
CA MET A 566 14.26 4.67 -22.13
C MET A 566 14.34 4.04 -23.52
N THR A 567 13.68 2.90 -23.71
CA THR A 567 13.64 2.18 -25.00
C THR A 567 12.26 2.13 -25.62
N GLY A 568 11.20 2.51 -24.86
CA GLY A 568 9.82 2.51 -25.33
C GLY A 568 8.90 3.18 -24.31
N GLY A 569 7.59 3.12 -24.55
CA GLY A 569 6.56 3.68 -23.68
C GLY A 569 6.16 5.12 -24.00
N ALA A 570 5.19 5.62 -23.24
CA ALA A 570 4.66 6.97 -23.32
C ALA A 570 4.73 7.63 -21.94
N VAL A 571 5.59 8.62 -21.77
CA VAL A 571 5.94 9.21 -20.47
C VAL A 571 5.59 10.68 -20.44
N LEU A 572 4.81 11.09 -19.45
CA LEU A 572 4.55 12.47 -19.09
C LEU A 572 5.17 12.76 -17.72
N VAL A 573 6.07 13.74 -17.68
CA VAL A 573 6.71 14.20 -16.44
C VAL A 573 6.25 15.60 -16.15
N ARG A 574 5.78 15.85 -14.95
CA ARG A 574 5.32 17.14 -14.44
C ARG A 574 6.04 17.40 -13.12
N GLY A 575 7.18 18.06 -13.22
CA GLY A 575 8.09 18.24 -12.09
C GLY A 575 8.12 19.66 -11.55
N GLY A 576 8.92 19.82 -10.50
CA GLY A 576 9.14 21.05 -9.80
C GLY A 576 9.69 22.18 -10.66
N THR A 577 9.70 23.37 -10.10
CA THR A 577 10.29 24.57 -10.74
C THR A 577 11.77 24.63 -10.43
N GLN A 578 12.56 24.94 -11.46
CA GLN A 578 14.01 25.06 -11.32
C GLN A 578 14.41 26.05 -10.20
N MET A 579 15.03 25.53 -9.16
CA MET A 579 15.70 26.29 -8.11
C MET A 579 17.21 26.30 -8.39
N GLY A 580 17.65 27.20 -9.28
CA GLY A 580 19.04 27.22 -9.73
C GLY A 580 19.37 26.10 -10.75
N ASN A 581 20.26 25.19 -10.43
CA ASN A 581 20.59 23.99 -11.25
C ASN A 581 20.39 22.69 -10.43
N MET A 582 19.54 22.71 -9.40
CA MET A 582 19.50 21.66 -8.38
C MET A 582 18.17 20.93 -8.31
N ALA A 583 17.12 21.41 -9.00
CA ALA A 583 15.82 20.72 -9.02
C ALA A 583 15.13 20.96 -10.36
N GLY A 584 14.34 20.00 -10.81
CA GLY A 584 13.65 20.09 -12.08
C GLY A 584 12.70 18.92 -12.36
N SER A 585 12.25 18.84 -13.58
CA SER A 585 11.39 17.72 -13.99
C SER A 585 12.14 16.39 -14.04
N VAL A 586 13.44 16.42 -14.37
CA VAL A 586 14.30 15.23 -14.44
C VAL A 586 15.70 15.63 -14.01
N ASP A 587 16.20 15.07 -12.91
CA ASP A 587 17.59 15.15 -12.47
C ASP A 587 18.24 13.77 -12.51
N VAL A 588 19.43 13.65 -13.09
CA VAL A 588 20.14 12.38 -13.28
C VAL A 588 21.63 12.61 -13.12
N ASP A 589 22.26 12.02 -12.12
CA ASP A 589 23.71 12.13 -11.91
C ASP A 589 24.55 11.63 -13.11
N GLY A 590 24.02 10.65 -13.82
CA GLY A 590 24.64 10.05 -15.00
C GLY A 590 24.14 10.60 -16.33
N SER A 591 23.66 9.74 -17.21
CA SER A 591 23.18 10.10 -18.53
C SER A 591 21.72 9.72 -18.74
N ILE A 592 20.98 10.60 -19.42
CA ILE A 592 19.65 10.31 -19.94
C ILE A 592 19.82 9.79 -21.37
N THR A 593 19.36 8.55 -21.64
CA THR A 593 19.37 7.95 -22.97
C THR A 593 17.96 7.56 -23.37
N VAL A 594 17.43 8.18 -24.41
CA VAL A 594 16.11 7.85 -24.98
C VAL A 594 16.33 7.26 -26.37
N SER A 595 16.19 5.95 -26.53
CA SER A 595 16.39 5.25 -27.83
C SER A 595 15.08 4.86 -28.51
N GLY A 596 13.93 5.03 -27.84
CA GLY A 596 12.59 4.79 -28.38
C GLY A 596 11.52 5.33 -27.47
N GLY A 597 10.25 5.31 -27.92
CA GLY A 597 9.10 5.83 -27.21
C GLY A 597 8.95 7.35 -27.29
N THR A 598 8.18 7.88 -26.34
CA THR A 598 7.85 9.30 -26.22
C THR A 598 7.96 9.73 -24.77
N ILE A 599 8.71 10.79 -24.51
CA ILE A 599 8.74 11.45 -23.20
C ILE A 599 8.57 12.96 -23.37
N ALA A 600 7.65 13.53 -22.60
CA ALA A 600 7.45 14.98 -22.48
C ALA A 600 7.62 15.38 -21.02
N ALA A 601 8.63 16.17 -20.72
CA ALA A 601 8.97 16.62 -19.37
C ALA A 601 8.73 18.13 -19.24
N PHE A 602 7.82 18.49 -18.35
CA PHE A 602 7.43 19.86 -18.01
C PHE A 602 7.91 20.21 -16.62
N GLY A 603 8.47 21.40 -16.45
CA GLY A 603 9.07 21.87 -15.21
C GLY A 603 10.43 22.49 -15.43
N GLY A 604 11.28 22.52 -14.39
CA GLY A 604 12.66 22.93 -14.49
C GLY A 604 13.44 22.00 -15.45
N ILE A 605 14.41 22.54 -16.19
CA ILE A 605 15.27 21.76 -17.08
C ILE A 605 16.68 21.74 -16.50
N CYS A 606 17.04 20.69 -15.78
CA CYS A 606 18.40 20.45 -15.30
C CYS A 606 19.23 19.72 -16.37
N GLN A 607 18.66 18.68 -16.96
CA GLN A 607 19.26 17.88 -18.01
C GLN A 607 18.31 17.62 -19.17
N ILE A 608 18.87 17.21 -20.30
CA ILE A 608 18.17 16.76 -21.51
C ILE A 608 18.81 15.47 -22.00
N PRO A 609 18.14 14.67 -22.85
CA PRO A 609 18.72 13.45 -23.41
C PRO A 609 20.06 13.67 -24.06
N SER A 610 20.99 12.74 -23.81
CA SER A 610 22.37 12.76 -24.32
C SER A 610 22.46 12.51 -25.82
N ASN A 611 23.61 12.79 -26.39
CA ASN A 611 23.90 12.48 -27.81
C ASN A 611 23.71 10.98 -28.11
N GLY A 612 23.02 10.67 -29.21
CA GLY A 612 22.66 9.31 -29.59
C GLY A 612 21.24 8.91 -29.20
N SER A 613 20.54 9.76 -28.44
CA SER A 613 19.11 9.65 -28.21
C SER A 613 18.29 10.00 -29.44
N VAL A 614 16.98 9.70 -29.42
CA VAL A 614 16.02 10.21 -30.43
C VAL A 614 16.03 11.74 -30.41
N ASN A 615 15.55 12.36 -31.49
CA ASN A 615 15.56 13.81 -31.57
C ASN A 615 14.72 14.45 -30.50
N THR A 616 15.23 15.55 -29.96
CA THR A 616 14.65 16.25 -28.81
C THR A 616 14.31 17.68 -29.18
N TYR A 617 13.17 18.19 -28.72
CA TYR A 617 12.81 19.60 -28.75
C TYR A 617 12.82 20.19 -27.33
N VAL A 618 13.40 21.36 -27.17
CA VAL A 618 13.53 22.07 -25.89
C VAL A 618 12.85 23.44 -26.00
N SER A 619 12.02 23.77 -25.04
CA SER A 619 11.42 25.10 -24.92
C SER A 619 11.67 25.65 -23.52
N ASN A 620 12.23 26.86 -23.46
CA ASN A 620 12.46 27.56 -22.20
C ASN A 620 11.86 28.98 -22.29
N GLY A 621 11.01 29.35 -21.34
CA GLY A 621 10.33 30.63 -21.29
C GLY A 621 9.01 30.70 -22.08
N THR A 622 8.50 29.58 -22.59
CA THR A 622 7.15 29.50 -23.15
C THR A 622 6.15 29.19 -22.03
N SER A 623 5.04 29.92 -21.98
CA SER A 623 3.97 29.66 -21.01
C SER A 623 3.08 28.51 -21.51
N PHE A 624 3.04 27.42 -20.76
CA PHE A 624 2.14 26.28 -20.94
C PHE A 624 1.07 26.32 -19.84
N ALA A 625 -0.14 26.74 -20.16
CA ALA A 625 -1.24 26.78 -19.19
C ALA A 625 -1.87 25.38 -19.00
N ALA A 626 -2.54 25.14 -17.89
CA ALA A 626 -3.34 23.94 -17.69
C ALA A 626 -4.31 23.70 -18.86
N GLY A 627 -4.54 22.42 -19.23
CA GLY A 627 -5.43 22.01 -20.32
C GLY A 627 -4.90 20.86 -21.15
N ASP A 628 -5.63 20.49 -22.20
CA ASP A 628 -5.33 19.35 -23.06
C ASP A 628 -4.43 19.73 -24.21
N TYR A 629 -3.37 18.97 -24.39
CA TYR A 629 -2.34 19.18 -25.39
C TYR A 629 -2.30 18.06 -26.42
N GLN A 630 -2.02 18.45 -27.66
CA GLN A 630 -1.75 17.53 -28.77
C GLN A 630 -0.48 17.93 -29.50
N LEU A 631 0.48 17.02 -29.57
CA LEU A 631 1.65 17.14 -30.42
C LEU A 631 1.33 16.52 -31.77
N LYS A 632 1.52 17.29 -32.85
CA LYS A 632 1.18 16.90 -34.22
C LYS A 632 2.35 17.02 -35.17
N ASP A 633 2.36 16.16 -36.20
CA ASP A 633 3.25 16.30 -37.38
C ASP A 633 2.75 17.38 -38.35
N ALA A 634 3.51 17.62 -39.40
CA ALA A 634 3.16 18.58 -40.46
C ALA A 634 1.90 18.20 -41.27
N SER A 635 1.45 16.95 -41.20
CA SER A 635 0.21 16.47 -41.81
C SER A 635 -1.00 16.61 -40.90
N GLY A 636 -0.80 17.04 -39.65
CA GLY A 636 -1.84 17.15 -38.63
C GLY A 636 -2.13 15.83 -37.89
N ASN A 637 -1.34 14.79 -38.09
CA ASN A 637 -1.50 13.56 -37.33
C ASN A 637 -1.04 13.78 -35.89
N VAL A 638 -1.83 13.33 -34.93
CA VAL A 638 -1.50 13.39 -33.49
C VAL A 638 -0.44 12.32 -33.19
N LEU A 639 0.69 12.75 -32.65
CA LEU A 639 1.81 11.89 -32.25
C LEU A 639 1.76 11.57 -30.75
N PHE A 640 1.32 12.53 -29.95
CA PHE A 640 1.19 12.39 -28.49
C PHE A 640 0.10 13.32 -27.97
N SER A 641 -0.69 12.85 -26.99
CA SER A 641 -1.69 13.63 -26.31
C SER A 641 -1.50 13.52 -24.81
N PHE A 642 -1.65 14.63 -24.08
CA PHE A 642 -1.50 14.69 -22.63
C PHE A 642 -2.27 15.88 -22.04
N THR A 643 -2.47 15.86 -20.73
CA THR A 643 -3.10 16.95 -19.97
C THR A 643 -2.09 17.53 -18.99
N LEU A 644 -2.01 18.86 -18.93
CA LEU A 644 -1.33 19.58 -17.85
C LEU A 644 -2.38 20.10 -16.87
N ASP A 645 -2.21 19.79 -15.60
CA ASP A 645 -3.10 20.18 -14.49
C ASP A 645 -2.78 21.58 -13.99
N THR A 646 -1.55 22.06 -14.18
CA THR A 646 -1.09 23.39 -13.79
C THR A 646 -0.27 24.04 -14.89
N GLY A 647 0.25 25.24 -14.64
CA GLY A 647 1.05 26.00 -15.61
C GLY A 647 2.54 25.72 -15.47
N TYR A 648 3.24 25.59 -16.62
CA TYR A 648 4.69 25.42 -16.71
C TYR A 648 5.30 26.49 -17.61
N SER A 649 6.60 26.77 -17.43
CA SER A 649 7.34 27.78 -18.22
C SER A 649 8.42 27.17 -19.11
N SER A 650 8.68 25.87 -18.99
CA SER A 650 9.69 25.15 -19.76
C SER A 650 9.32 23.68 -19.95
N CYS A 651 9.81 23.09 -21.01
CA CYS A 651 9.71 21.65 -21.26
C CYS A 651 10.83 21.18 -22.19
N TRP A 652 11.06 19.85 -22.14
CA TRP A 652 11.71 19.17 -23.27
C TRP A 652 10.87 17.96 -23.67
N ILE A 653 10.88 17.64 -24.98
CA ILE A 653 10.14 16.51 -25.55
C ILE A 653 11.11 15.72 -26.41
N ALA A 654 11.26 14.41 -26.12
CA ALA A 654 12.02 13.48 -26.95
C ALA A 654 11.08 12.43 -27.54
N LEU A 655 11.15 12.25 -28.84
CA LEU A 655 10.19 11.43 -29.57
C LEU A 655 10.86 10.73 -30.77
N GLU A 656 10.68 9.43 -30.87
CA GLU A 656 11.20 8.64 -32.00
C GLU A 656 10.70 9.16 -33.36
N ALA A 657 9.47 9.68 -33.42
CA ALA A 657 8.88 10.24 -34.64
C ALA A 657 9.44 11.61 -35.07
N PHE A 658 10.30 12.25 -34.28
CA PHE A 658 10.96 13.50 -34.70
C PHE A 658 12.02 13.24 -35.74
N VAL A 659 11.81 13.76 -36.93
CA VAL A 659 12.69 13.59 -38.10
C VAL A 659 13.30 14.95 -38.50
N LEU A 660 14.60 14.96 -38.76
CA LEU A 660 15.30 16.18 -39.23
C LEU A 660 14.67 16.74 -40.51
N GLY A 661 14.42 18.04 -40.53
CA GLY A 661 13.77 18.75 -41.61
C GLY A 661 12.24 18.74 -41.58
N SER A 662 11.61 17.99 -40.66
CA SER A 662 10.15 17.96 -40.48
C SER A 662 9.66 18.99 -39.51
N SER A 663 8.44 19.51 -39.72
CA SER A 663 7.81 20.49 -38.84
C SER A 663 6.78 19.84 -37.93
N TYR A 664 6.66 20.38 -36.73
CA TYR A 664 5.77 19.89 -35.67
C TYR A 664 5.02 21.05 -35.02
N THR A 665 3.86 20.77 -34.48
CA THR A 665 3.05 21.73 -33.71
C THR A 665 2.63 21.10 -32.40
N LEU A 666 2.68 21.88 -31.32
CA LEU A 666 2.03 21.59 -30.05
C LEU A 666 0.81 22.52 -29.92
N GLU A 667 -0.34 21.90 -29.85
CA GLU A 667 -1.62 22.62 -29.68
C GLU A 667 -2.18 22.38 -28.28
N LYS A 668 -2.78 23.43 -27.71
CA LYS A 668 -3.61 23.35 -26.51
C LYS A 668 -5.05 23.70 -26.88
N ASP A 669 -5.99 22.82 -26.61
CA ASP A 669 -7.41 23.01 -26.92
C ASP A 669 -7.64 23.48 -28.38
N GLY A 670 -6.87 22.92 -29.32
CA GLY A 670 -6.89 23.27 -30.76
C GLY A 670 -6.20 24.58 -31.12
N THR A 671 -5.55 25.26 -30.19
CA THR A 671 -4.78 26.47 -30.42
C THR A 671 -3.28 26.17 -30.41
N ILE A 672 -2.55 26.59 -31.45
CA ILE A 672 -1.10 26.40 -31.53
C ILE A 672 -0.40 27.17 -30.41
N VAL A 673 0.34 26.49 -29.57
CA VAL A 673 1.21 27.04 -28.51
C VAL A 673 2.66 27.10 -29.00
N LEU A 674 3.12 26.05 -29.69
CA LEU A 674 4.44 25.96 -30.28
C LEU A 674 4.37 25.44 -31.71
N ASN A 675 5.25 25.95 -32.57
CA ASN A 675 5.56 25.31 -33.84
C ASN A 675 7.08 25.39 -34.09
N TRP A 676 7.65 24.34 -34.66
CA TRP A 676 9.07 24.31 -34.96
C TRP A 676 9.37 23.39 -36.16
N THR A 677 10.55 23.52 -36.68
CA THR A 677 11.12 22.56 -37.61
C THR A 677 12.35 21.91 -36.96
N GLN A 678 12.39 20.61 -36.89
CA GLN A 678 13.50 19.86 -36.27
C GLN A 678 14.72 19.98 -37.15
N SER A 679 15.57 20.98 -36.96
CA SER A 679 16.74 21.25 -37.77
C SER A 679 18.03 20.61 -37.23
N SER A 680 18.02 20.16 -36.00
CA SER A 680 19.13 19.53 -35.30
C SER A 680 18.63 18.40 -34.40
N ASN A 681 19.51 17.51 -33.89
CA ASN A 681 19.12 16.44 -32.96
C ASN A 681 18.51 16.99 -31.67
N THR A 682 18.95 18.17 -31.24
CA THR A 682 18.36 18.92 -30.13
C THR A 682 17.98 20.29 -30.66
N GLU A 683 16.70 20.50 -30.93
CA GLU A 683 16.15 21.75 -31.44
C GLU A 683 15.67 22.63 -30.30
N GLY A 684 15.81 23.95 -30.42
CA GLY A 684 15.35 24.94 -29.45
C GLY A 684 16.25 25.14 -28.21
N ALA A 685 17.28 24.33 -28.04
CA ALA A 685 18.19 24.46 -26.89
C ALA A 685 19.05 25.72 -27.01
N THR A 686 18.88 26.66 -26.08
CA THR A 686 19.65 27.92 -26.02
C THR A 686 20.65 27.98 -24.87
N GLY A 687 20.73 26.92 -24.04
CA GLY A 687 21.58 26.78 -22.85
C GLY A 687 22.56 25.62 -22.92
N ASN A 688 23.45 25.57 -21.95
CA ASN A 688 24.37 24.44 -21.78
C ASN A 688 23.72 23.46 -20.78
N TYR A 689 22.91 22.53 -21.29
CA TYR A 689 22.22 21.50 -20.50
C TYR A 689 23.11 20.23 -20.42
N GLY A 690 24.30 20.37 -19.88
CA GLY A 690 25.21 19.25 -19.70
C GLY A 690 25.25 18.86 -18.22
N GLY A 691 25.00 17.62 -17.90
CA GLY A 691 25.15 17.08 -16.55
C GLY A 691 26.52 17.44 -15.97
N PHE A 692 26.57 17.74 -14.71
CA PHE A 692 27.79 17.94 -13.96
C PHE A 692 28.52 16.60 -13.80
N GLY A 693 29.33 16.24 -14.79
CA GLY A 693 30.34 15.19 -14.60
C GLY A 693 31.23 15.53 -13.42
N GLY A 694 31.04 14.83 -12.33
CA GLY A 694 32.00 14.69 -11.23
C GLY A 694 32.51 15.98 -10.63
N LYS A 695 31.74 16.64 -9.80
CA LYS A 695 32.29 17.47 -8.71
C LYS A 695 32.04 16.79 -7.39
N GLY A 696 33.16 16.44 -6.76
CA GLY A 696 33.22 15.77 -5.48
C GLY A 696 32.29 16.34 -4.43
N GLY A 697 31.64 15.46 -3.77
CA GLY A 697 31.02 15.51 -2.47
C GLY A 697 30.69 16.88 -1.91
N PHE A 698 29.52 17.42 -2.18
CA PHE A 698 28.79 18.17 -1.19
C PHE A 698 27.83 17.18 -0.53
N GLY A 699 27.85 17.15 0.80
CA GLY A 699 27.22 16.15 1.61
C GLY A 699 25.75 16.01 1.24
N GLY A 700 25.35 14.77 1.01
CA GLY A 700 24.00 14.40 0.70
C GLY A 700 23.04 15.01 1.70
N HIS A 701 21.93 15.50 1.21
CA HIS A 701 20.69 15.52 1.97
C HIS A 701 20.53 14.07 2.44
N GLY A 702 20.50 13.90 3.74
CA GLY A 702 20.84 12.67 4.41
C GLY A 702 20.07 11.48 3.83
N GLY A 703 20.80 10.62 3.12
CA GLY A 703 20.39 9.23 2.96
C GLY A 703 20.16 8.68 4.36
N TRP A 704 18.93 8.49 4.74
CA TRP A 704 18.56 7.87 5.99
C TRP A 704 18.82 6.38 5.84
N GLY A 705 20.06 6.03 6.17
CA GLY A 705 20.46 4.66 6.30
C GLY A 705 19.49 3.91 7.19
N GLY A 706 19.04 2.77 6.71
CA GLY A 706 18.13 1.87 7.37
C GLY A 706 18.41 1.78 8.86
N ARG A 707 17.41 2.11 9.66
CA ARG A 707 17.36 1.67 11.05
C ARG A 707 16.53 0.39 11.10
N ARG A 708 17.22 -0.65 11.55
CA ARG A 708 16.76 -2.00 11.87
C ARG A 708 15.56 -1.99 12.82
#